data_46b8b6434d56483c57dc4b681aadb224
#
_entry.id   46b8b6434d56483c57dc4b681aadb224
#
_cell.length_a   1.000
_cell.length_b   1.000
_cell.length_c   1.000
_cell.angle_alpha   90.00
_cell.angle_beta   90.00
_cell.angle_gamma   90.00
#
_symmetry.space_group_name_H-M   'P 1'
#
loop_
_entity.id
_entity.type
_entity.pdbx_description
1 polymer ?
#
loop_
_entity_poly.entity_id
_entity_poly.type
_entity_poly.pdbx_seq_one_letter_code
_entity_poly.pdbx_strand_id
1 'polypeptide(L)'
;MIDKPLTKLFSPIKIGSMELKNRIALAPMDTNYANRDGTVSEQYQAYIEARAKGGAGLLILEVTTIDGKYPYVPNTVGMWDDKQIPSMRGLTDAVHACGAKLIPQISHPGPESVCFMYKVQPVGPSPVMCFTYKTTCRELSVEEIGHIVEQFGDAARRAREAGCDGIELHSAHCYMLLGSFISALRNKRTDAYGGSIESRLRIHLEVLQNIRAKAGRDFPIVMRLSGDELTPGGRDIEETKYIAPILVEAGVDAFHISSGTFPQMSWRILPPHGTPMGLNVPYAAAVKEVVKVPVFTVGRINDPRLAESILERNQADVIVMGRALLADPELPNKAAKGQFDDITPCIGCGLGCIAGREHRMMTCLMNPSVGREKEMALTAAAKPKKVMVIGGGPGGLQAATVAANRGHQVTLYEKQAKLGGQFNLAAIPPMKQELTKATQYLSHQVAKAGVEVHLDSEVTPAVVEQEKPDVVIVATGGEALVLNIPGVKGKNVVTAHDVLAGKVRRPFGDVLIIGGGMVGLETAEFLAHPGHNPIIGRTHITIIEMLKEVGLDMVPEGRTLLMERLHDNGVRILTCHKVREILQDGVVVVNTIVETKPDRTVVCREGETEESIRGLKTIILAMGAKSVDVLSAQLKGKVSEVHVIGDAKKPRKALEAIAEAAEVARQI
;
A
#
# COMPACT_ATOMS: atom_id res chain seq x y z
N MET A 1 2.51 16.90 23.73
CA MET A 1 1.11 17.30 23.37
C MET A 1 0.23 16.61 24.39
N ILE A 2 -0.59 17.37 25.12
CA ILE A 2 -1.57 16.79 26.07
C ILE A 2 -2.53 15.95 25.22
N ASP A 3 -2.71 14.69 25.57
CA ASP A 3 -3.60 13.77 24.87
C ASP A 3 -5.06 14.21 25.09
N LYS A 4 -5.56 15.02 24.15
CA LYS A 4 -6.95 15.46 24.14
C LYS A 4 -7.84 14.24 23.79
N PRO A 5 -8.94 14.02 24.52
CA PRO A 5 -9.88 12.95 24.17
C PRO A 5 -10.40 13.07 22.74
N LEU A 6 -10.49 11.96 22.02
CA LEU A 6 -10.96 11.89 20.64
C LEU A 6 -12.51 11.86 20.59
N THR A 7 -13.16 12.92 21.09
CA THR A 7 -14.60 12.94 21.33
C THR A 7 -15.45 12.97 20.07
N LYS A 8 -14.98 13.65 19.01
CA LYS A 8 -15.69 13.70 17.73
C LYS A 8 -15.58 12.38 16.98
N LEU A 9 -14.36 11.79 16.95
CA LEU A 9 -14.09 10.54 16.24
C LEU A 9 -14.95 9.38 16.77
N PHE A 10 -15.19 9.36 18.09
CA PHE A 10 -16.00 8.34 18.76
C PHE A 10 -17.46 8.75 19.03
N SER A 11 -17.91 9.86 18.45
CA SER A 11 -19.34 10.22 18.51
C SER A 11 -20.14 9.50 17.42
N PRO A 12 -21.41 9.13 17.69
CA PRO A 12 -22.27 8.51 16.67
C PRO A 12 -22.62 9.48 15.54
N ILE A 13 -23.07 8.92 14.40
CA ILE A 13 -23.57 9.69 13.26
C ILE A 13 -24.60 8.88 12.49
N LYS A 14 -25.60 9.56 11.90
CA LYS A 14 -26.60 8.97 11.00
C LYS A 14 -26.30 9.25 9.54
N ILE A 15 -26.53 8.24 8.69
CA ILE A 15 -26.45 8.29 7.24
C ILE A 15 -27.77 7.68 6.71
N GLY A 16 -28.71 8.52 6.29
CA GLY A 16 -30.06 8.05 6.04
C GLY A 16 -30.65 7.35 7.28
N SER A 17 -31.05 6.10 7.14
CA SER A 17 -31.56 5.25 8.24
C SER A 17 -30.45 4.56 9.05
N MET A 18 -29.21 4.49 8.53
CA MET A 18 -28.06 3.82 9.17
C MET A 18 -27.42 4.69 10.25
N GLU A 19 -27.28 4.16 11.47
CA GLU A 19 -26.59 4.81 12.58
C GLU A 19 -25.26 4.12 12.87
N LEU A 20 -24.16 4.88 12.83
CA LEU A 20 -22.81 4.42 13.15
C LEU A 20 -22.46 4.74 14.60
N LYS A 21 -21.82 3.78 15.30
CA LYS A 21 -21.35 3.96 16.69
C LYS A 21 -20.21 4.96 16.84
N ASN A 22 -19.44 5.19 15.77
CA ASN A 22 -18.34 6.16 15.68
C ASN A 22 -18.13 6.59 14.22
N ARG A 23 -17.20 7.52 13.99
CA ARG A 23 -16.94 8.11 12.68
C ARG A 23 -15.76 7.49 11.94
N ILE A 24 -15.44 6.23 12.22
CA ILE A 24 -14.35 5.48 11.58
C ILE A 24 -14.93 4.46 10.62
N ALA A 25 -14.57 4.55 9.34
CA ALA A 25 -14.97 3.60 8.32
C ALA A 25 -13.75 2.89 7.71
N LEU A 26 -13.88 1.57 7.42
CA LEU A 26 -12.93 0.85 6.58
C LEU A 26 -13.13 1.25 5.12
N ALA A 27 -12.05 1.60 4.42
CA ALA A 27 -12.10 1.85 2.97
C ALA A 27 -12.31 0.55 2.18
N PRO A 28 -13.01 0.60 1.03
CA PRO A 28 -13.08 -0.52 0.11
C PRO A 28 -11.71 -0.77 -0.53
N MET A 29 -11.12 -1.92 -0.26
CA MET A 29 -9.80 -2.32 -0.77
C MET A 29 -9.89 -3.73 -1.32
N ASP A 30 -9.57 -3.91 -2.61
CA ASP A 30 -9.62 -5.21 -3.27
C ASP A 30 -8.56 -6.16 -2.70
N THR A 31 -9.01 -7.27 -2.15
CA THR A 31 -8.19 -8.22 -1.42
C THR A 31 -7.83 -9.46 -2.25
N ASN A 32 -8.67 -9.80 -3.21
CA ASN A 32 -8.63 -11.04 -3.97
C ASN A 32 -8.87 -12.30 -3.07
N TYR A 33 -9.64 -12.14 -1.97
CA TYR A 33 -9.93 -13.22 -1.00
C TYR A 33 -11.27 -13.89 -1.21
N ALA A 34 -12.18 -13.35 -2.03
CA ALA A 34 -13.48 -13.97 -2.30
C ALA A 34 -13.34 -15.32 -3.00
N ASN A 35 -14.41 -16.11 -3.02
CA ASN A 35 -14.49 -17.29 -3.86
C ASN A 35 -14.66 -16.89 -5.34
N ARG A 36 -14.29 -17.78 -6.26
CA ARG A 36 -14.39 -17.53 -7.72
C ARG A 36 -15.82 -17.27 -8.21
N ASP A 37 -16.81 -17.78 -7.49
CA ASP A 37 -18.23 -17.58 -7.81
C ASP A 37 -18.81 -16.30 -7.19
N GLY A 38 -17.97 -15.46 -6.61
CA GLY A 38 -18.33 -14.18 -5.99
C GLY A 38 -18.92 -14.32 -4.58
N THR A 39 -18.99 -15.51 -4.01
CA THR A 39 -19.42 -15.69 -2.61
C THR A 39 -18.32 -15.26 -1.65
N VAL A 40 -18.70 -14.85 -0.45
CA VAL A 40 -17.79 -14.51 0.64
C VAL A 40 -17.07 -15.78 1.10
N SER A 41 -15.73 -15.78 1.09
CA SER A 41 -14.91 -16.86 1.61
C SER A 41 -14.69 -16.72 3.12
N GLU A 42 -14.28 -17.82 3.78
CA GLU A 42 -13.88 -17.77 5.20
C GLU A 42 -12.71 -16.81 5.45
N GLN A 43 -11.79 -16.72 4.50
CA GLN A 43 -10.65 -15.80 4.56
C GLN A 43 -11.12 -14.34 4.53
N TYR A 44 -12.00 -14.00 3.58
CA TYR A 44 -12.55 -12.64 3.49
C TYR A 44 -13.39 -12.28 4.72
N GLN A 45 -14.21 -13.21 5.21
CA GLN A 45 -14.98 -13.03 6.44
C GLN A 45 -14.07 -12.74 7.64
N ALA A 46 -13.01 -13.54 7.86
CA ALA A 46 -12.07 -13.33 8.96
C ALA A 46 -11.37 -11.97 8.88
N TYR A 47 -11.01 -11.55 7.65
CA TYR A 47 -10.42 -10.24 7.38
C TYR A 47 -11.36 -9.08 7.79
N ILE A 48 -12.63 -9.12 7.40
CA ILE A 48 -13.63 -8.10 7.72
C ILE A 48 -13.98 -8.12 9.22
N GLU A 49 -14.22 -9.31 9.79
CA GLU A 49 -14.52 -9.47 11.22
C GLU A 49 -13.43 -8.89 12.13
N ALA A 50 -12.16 -9.06 11.77
CA ALA A 50 -11.06 -8.52 12.56
C ALA A 50 -11.18 -6.98 12.71
N ARG A 51 -11.60 -6.27 11.66
CA ARG A 51 -11.78 -4.80 11.66
C ARG A 51 -13.04 -4.38 12.40
N ALA A 52 -14.10 -5.19 12.31
CA ALA A 52 -15.33 -4.97 13.08
C ALA A 52 -15.09 -5.13 14.60
N LYS A 53 -14.40 -6.22 15.00
CA LYS A 53 -13.96 -6.48 16.37
C LYS A 53 -13.00 -5.40 16.88
N GLY A 54 -12.14 -4.90 16.00
CA GLY A 54 -11.20 -3.82 16.27
C GLY A 54 -11.84 -2.44 16.46
N GLY A 55 -13.16 -2.33 16.30
CA GLY A 55 -13.93 -1.16 16.72
C GLY A 55 -14.32 -0.19 15.61
N ALA A 56 -14.09 -0.50 14.33
CA ALA A 56 -14.59 0.32 13.23
C ALA A 56 -16.13 0.42 13.28
N GLY A 57 -16.67 1.62 12.96
CA GLY A 57 -18.11 1.86 12.96
C GLY A 57 -18.79 1.39 11.68
N LEU A 58 -18.09 1.50 10.54
CA LEU A 58 -18.58 1.12 9.22
C LEU A 58 -17.51 0.30 8.47
N LEU A 59 -17.92 -0.81 7.86
CA LEU A 59 -17.11 -1.60 6.96
C LEU A 59 -17.64 -1.41 5.53
N ILE A 60 -16.88 -0.73 4.67
CA ILE A 60 -17.18 -0.64 3.25
C ILE A 60 -16.41 -1.77 2.57
N LEU A 61 -17.12 -2.74 2.00
CA LEU A 61 -16.50 -3.88 1.33
C LEU A 61 -15.81 -3.44 0.02
N GLU A 62 -14.87 -4.26 -0.43
CA GLU A 62 -14.19 -4.08 -1.73
C GLU A 62 -15.18 -3.98 -2.90
N VAL A 63 -14.67 -3.69 -4.11
CA VAL A 63 -15.47 -3.71 -5.32
C VAL A 63 -16.31 -4.98 -5.36
N THR A 64 -17.63 -4.79 -5.22
CA THR A 64 -18.63 -5.86 -5.27
C THR A 64 -19.30 -5.79 -6.64
N THR A 65 -18.90 -6.69 -7.55
CA THR A 65 -19.36 -6.61 -8.94
C THR A 65 -20.81 -7.00 -9.10
N ILE A 66 -21.49 -6.28 -10.00
CA ILE A 66 -22.91 -6.49 -10.35
C ILE A 66 -23.11 -7.43 -11.53
N ASP A 67 -22.00 -7.83 -12.20
CA ASP A 67 -22.01 -8.75 -13.34
C ASP A 67 -20.82 -9.71 -13.28
N GLY A 68 -21.08 -11.00 -13.17
CA GLY A 68 -20.06 -12.04 -13.07
C GLY A 68 -19.19 -12.20 -14.33
N LYS A 69 -19.60 -11.63 -15.48
CA LYS A 69 -18.79 -11.59 -16.71
C LYS A 69 -17.67 -10.55 -16.63
N TYR A 70 -17.82 -9.57 -15.75
CA TYR A 70 -16.91 -8.43 -15.63
C TYR A 70 -16.33 -8.31 -14.22
N PRO A 71 -15.49 -9.26 -13.77
CA PRO A 71 -14.82 -9.15 -12.48
C PRO A 71 -13.75 -8.05 -12.52
N TYR A 72 -13.47 -7.42 -11.37
CA TYR A 72 -12.38 -6.44 -11.22
C TYR A 72 -11.04 -7.11 -10.93
N VAL A 73 -11.06 -8.12 -10.06
CA VAL A 73 -9.94 -9.02 -9.77
C VAL A 73 -10.42 -10.47 -9.93
N PRO A 74 -9.53 -11.46 -10.07
CA PRO A 74 -9.94 -12.86 -10.30
C PRO A 74 -10.93 -13.41 -9.27
N ASN A 75 -10.77 -13.04 -7.99
CA ASN A 75 -11.63 -13.48 -6.89
C ASN A 75 -12.29 -12.24 -6.25
N THR A 76 -13.24 -11.62 -6.95
CA THR A 76 -13.98 -10.45 -6.49
C THR A 76 -15.29 -10.86 -5.81
N VAL A 77 -15.70 -10.11 -4.79
CA VAL A 77 -17.04 -10.27 -4.19
C VAL A 77 -18.11 -9.92 -5.23
N GLY A 78 -19.21 -10.62 -5.23
CA GLY A 78 -20.31 -10.45 -6.19
C GLY A 78 -21.66 -10.23 -5.57
N MET A 79 -22.53 -9.51 -6.31
CA MET A 79 -23.95 -9.35 -6.06
C MET A 79 -24.77 -9.47 -7.36
N TRP A 80 -24.31 -10.30 -8.29
CA TRP A 80 -24.95 -10.52 -9.59
C TRP A 80 -25.98 -11.65 -9.61
N ASP A 81 -26.02 -12.50 -8.57
CA ASP A 81 -26.87 -13.68 -8.48
C ASP A 81 -27.37 -13.85 -7.05
N ASP A 82 -28.59 -14.39 -6.87
CA ASP A 82 -29.20 -14.58 -5.55
C ASP A 82 -28.44 -15.62 -4.70
N LYS A 83 -27.64 -16.50 -5.33
CA LYS A 83 -26.77 -17.48 -4.63
C LYS A 83 -25.70 -16.83 -3.73
N GLN A 84 -25.41 -15.55 -3.94
CA GLN A 84 -24.45 -14.80 -3.13
C GLN A 84 -25.06 -14.25 -1.84
N ILE A 85 -26.40 -14.15 -1.76
CA ILE A 85 -27.12 -13.62 -0.58
C ILE A 85 -26.78 -14.36 0.72
N PRO A 86 -26.79 -15.71 0.79
CA PRO A 86 -26.51 -16.41 2.05
C PRO A 86 -25.13 -16.13 2.63
N SER A 87 -24.07 -16.13 1.79
CA SER A 87 -22.71 -15.87 2.24
C SER A 87 -22.50 -14.42 2.68
N MET A 88 -23.12 -13.45 1.98
CA MET A 88 -23.11 -12.04 2.36
C MET A 88 -23.88 -11.82 3.67
N ARG A 89 -25.02 -12.50 3.87
CA ARG A 89 -25.78 -12.44 5.13
C ARG A 89 -24.93 -12.94 6.30
N GLY A 90 -24.23 -14.07 6.14
CA GLY A 90 -23.33 -14.58 7.18
C GLY A 90 -22.25 -13.57 7.57
N LEU A 91 -21.68 -12.86 6.60
CA LEU A 91 -20.72 -11.78 6.86
C LEU A 91 -21.39 -10.59 7.57
N THR A 92 -22.58 -10.18 7.13
CA THR A 92 -23.34 -9.08 7.73
C THR A 92 -23.67 -9.37 9.20
N ASP A 93 -24.16 -10.57 9.49
CA ASP A 93 -24.49 -11.00 10.86
C ASP A 93 -23.25 -10.98 11.77
N ALA A 94 -22.09 -11.45 11.25
CA ALA A 94 -20.83 -11.43 12.00
C ALA A 94 -20.35 -10.00 12.30
N VAL A 95 -20.53 -9.06 11.37
CA VAL A 95 -20.20 -7.63 11.57
C VAL A 95 -21.17 -6.98 12.55
N HIS A 96 -22.46 -7.26 12.44
CA HIS A 96 -23.50 -6.75 13.37
C HIS A 96 -23.27 -7.24 14.80
N ALA A 97 -22.82 -8.48 14.98
CA ALA A 97 -22.45 -9.01 16.29
C ALA A 97 -21.32 -8.22 16.97
N CYS A 98 -20.51 -7.47 16.21
CA CYS A 98 -19.49 -6.54 16.71
C CYS A 98 -20.01 -5.10 16.89
N GLY A 99 -21.30 -4.84 16.67
CA GLY A 99 -21.91 -3.50 16.74
C GLY A 99 -21.42 -2.55 15.64
N ALA A 100 -20.93 -3.07 14.52
CA ALA A 100 -20.54 -2.30 13.35
C ALA A 100 -21.57 -2.43 12.23
N LYS A 101 -21.50 -1.54 11.23
CA LYS A 101 -22.35 -1.52 10.04
C LYS A 101 -21.57 -1.98 8.83
N LEU A 102 -22.24 -2.58 7.83
CA LEU A 102 -21.64 -3.14 6.63
C LEU A 102 -22.38 -2.70 5.38
N ILE A 103 -21.63 -2.16 4.41
CA ILE A 103 -22.13 -1.81 3.08
C ILE A 103 -21.18 -2.35 1.99
N PRO A 104 -21.68 -3.06 0.96
CA PRO A 104 -20.86 -3.42 -0.20
C PRO A 104 -20.67 -2.21 -1.12
N GLN A 105 -19.44 -2.07 -1.70
CA GLN A 105 -19.22 -1.10 -2.78
C GLN A 105 -19.63 -1.74 -4.10
N ILE A 106 -20.89 -1.54 -4.53
CA ILE A 106 -21.36 -2.09 -5.79
C ILE A 106 -20.79 -1.32 -6.99
N SER A 107 -20.32 -2.06 -7.98
CA SER A 107 -19.67 -1.50 -9.15
C SER A 107 -19.76 -2.43 -10.36
N HIS A 108 -19.71 -1.83 -11.56
CA HIS A 108 -19.37 -2.51 -12.80
C HIS A 108 -17.95 -2.07 -13.17
N PRO A 109 -16.96 -2.97 -13.24
CA PRO A 109 -15.56 -2.60 -13.53
C PRO A 109 -15.35 -1.91 -14.88
N GLY A 110 -16.24 -2.11 -15.85
CA GLY A 110 -16.19 -1.42 -17.13
C GLY A 110 -14.87 -1.66 -17.87
N PRO A 111 -14.16 -0.58 -18.27
CA PRO A 111 -12.90 -0.70 -19.02
C PRO A 111 -11.79 -1.42 -18.24
N GLU A 112 -11.85 -1.43 -16.92
CA GLU A 112 -10.79 -1.99 -16.05
C GLU A 112 -11.04 -3.44 -15.62
N SER A 113 -12.07 -4.09 -16.20
CA SER A 113 -12.38 -5.49 -15.91
C SER A 113 -11.27 -6.43 -16.41
N VAL A 114 -10.97 -7.47 -15.61
CA VAL A 114 -10.12 -8.59 -16.03
C VAL A 114 -10.86 -9.62 -16.90
N CYS A 115 -12.01 -9.28 -17.46
CA CYS A 115 -12.87 -10.16 -18.25
C CYS A 115 -12.18 -10.75 -19.49
N PHE A 116 -11.10 -10.14 -19.99
CA PHE A 116 -10.28 -10.70 -21.06
C PHE A 116 -9.72 -12.08 -20.71
N MET A 117 -9.56 -12.41 -19.42
CA MET A 117 -9.19 -13.76 -18.97
C MET A 117 -10.25 -14.81 -19.34
N TYR A 118 -11.49 -14.38 -19.54
CA TYR A 118 -12.61 -15.20 -19.97
C TYR A 118 -12.95 -15.02 -21.47
N LYS A 119 -12.03 -14.38 -22.25
CA LYS A 119 -12.22 -14.04 -23.67
C LYS A 119 -13.41 -13.10 -23.90
N VAL A 120 -13.77 -12.29 -22.93
CA VAL A 120 -14.80 -11.25 -23.01
C VAL A 120 -14.08 -9.91 -23.22
N GLN A 121 -14.61 -9.05 -24.12
CA GLN A 121 -14.09 -7.69 -24.30
C GLN A 121 -14.66 -6.79 -23.20
N PRO A 122 -13.83 -5.98 -22.51
CA PRO A 122 -14.34 -4.99 -21.57
C PRO A 122 -15.23 -3.96 -22.26
N VAL A 123 -16.10 -3.30 -21.51
CA VAL A 123 -17.06 -2.33 -22.01
C VAL A 123 -16.89 -0.98 -21.33
N GLY A 124 -17.33 0.10 -21.98
CA GLY A 124 -17.23 1.45 -21.44
C GLY A 124 -18.13 2.44 -22.17
N PRO A 125 -18.12 3.74 -21.76
CA PRO A 125 -18.88 4.77 -22.46
C PRO A 125 -18.37 5.03 -23.88
N SER A 126 -17.08 4.85 -24.11
CA SER A 126 -16.41 5.03 -25.40
C SER A 126 -15.22 4.08 -25.52
N PRO A 127 -14.70 3.80 -26.72
CA PRO A 127 -13.52 2.95 -26.89
C PRO A 127 -12.29 3.60 -26.24
N VAL A 128 -11.92 3.13 -25.05
CA VAL A 128 -10.72 3.59 -24.31
C VAL A 128 -9.86 2.39 -23.94
N MET A 129 -8.55 2.59 -23.93
CA MET A 129 -7.60 1.55 -23.54
C MET A 129 -7.44 1.51 -22.02
N CYS A 130 -7.59 0.34 -21.43
CA CYS A 130 -7.15 0.08 -20.06
C CYS A 130 -5.61 0.09 -20.03
N PHE A 131 -5.04 0.97 -19.23
CA PHE A 131 -3.59 1.12 -19.15
C PHE A 131 -2.91 -0.09 -18.51
N THR A 132 -3.55 -0.67 -17.50
CA THR A 132 -3.02 -1.82 -16.76
C THR A 132 -2.93 -3.06 -17.64
N TYR A 133 -4.01 -3.37 -18.35
CA TYR A 133 -4.11 -4.63 -19.10
C TYR A 133 -3.87 -4.49 -20.59
N LYS A 134 -3.68 -3.26 -21.10
CA LYS A 134 -3.47 -2.96 -22.53
C LYS A 134 -4.60 -3.48 -23.44
N THR A 135 -5.82 -3.52 -22.90
CA THR A 135 -7.03 -3.92 -23.61
C THR A 135 -7.88 -2.69 -23.91
N THR A 136 -8.49 -2.64 -25.11
CA THR A 136 -9.42 -1.56 -25.47
C THR A 136 -10.85 -2.04 -25.23
N CYS A 137 -11.62 -1.25 -24.47
CA CYS A 137 -13.03 -1.56 -24.23
C CYS A 137 -13.88 -1.22 -25.48
N ARG A 138 -15.01 -1.91 -25.59
CA ARG A 138 -16.07 -1.63 -26.56
C ARG A 138 -17.03 -0.57 -25.99
N GLU A 139 -17.55 0.30 -26.85
CA GLU A 139 -18.62 1.21 -26.47
C GLU A 139 -19.93 0.45 -26.22
N LEU A 140 -20.65 0.80 -25.17
CA LEU A 140 -21.96 0.24 -24.84
C LEU A 140 -23.04 0.85 -25.74
N SER A 141 -24.01 0.02 -26.18
CA SER A 141 -25.25 0.51 -26.76
C SER A 141 -26.16 1.12 -25.68
N VAL A 142 -27.16 1.91 -26.07
CA VAL A 142 -28.16 2.47 -25.15
C VAL A 142 -28.97 1.36 -24.46
N GLU A 143 -29.27 0.28 -25.16
CA GLU A 143 -29.96 -0.89 -24.61
C GLU A 143 -29.12 -1.58 -23.54
N GLU A 144 -27.82 -1.76 -23.78
CA GLU A 144 -26.89 -2.34 -22.81
C GLU A 144 -26.74 -1.46 -21.56
N ILE A 145 -26.75 -0.13 -21.72
CA ILE A 145 -26.77 0.81 -20.59
C ILE A 145 -28.02 0.58 -19.73
N GLY A 146 -29.20 0.46 -20.36
CA GLY A 146 -30.44 0.15 -19.64
C GLY A 146 -30.37 -1.17 -18.86
N HIS A 147 -29.79 -2.22 -19.47
CA HIS A 147 -29.58 -3.50 -18.79
C HIS A 147 -28.63 -3.38 -17.58
N ILE A 148 -27.55 -2.61 -17.70
CA ILE A 148 -26.62 -2.37 -16.58
C ILE A 148 -27.31 -1.58 -15.45
N VAL A 149 -28.16 -0.62 -15.78
CA VAL A 149 -28.98 0.11 -14.79
C VAL A 149 -29.83 -0.87 -13.97
N GLU A 150 -30.48 -1.84 -14.63
CA GLU A 150 -31.25 -2.89 -13.97
C GLU A 150 -30.38 -3.76 -13.05
N GLN A 151 -29.16 -4.13 -13.48
CA GLN A 151 -28.21 -4.92 -12.68
C GLN A 151 -27.78 -4.19 -11.39
N PHE A 152 -27.58 -2.85 -11.43
CA PHE A 152 -27.29 -2.06 -10.22
C PHE A 152 -28.43 -2.13 -9.21
N GLY A 153 -29.68 -1.97 -9.65
CA GLY A 153 -30.85 -2.09 -8.77
C GLY A 153 -31.01 -3.49 -8.19
N ASP A 154 -30.78 -4.54 -8.98
CA ASP A 154 -30.82 -5.92 -8.51
C ASP A 154 -29.73 -6.23 -7.49
N ALA A 155 -28.53 -5.72 -7.69
CA ALA A 155 -27.44 -5.86 -6.74
C ALA A 155 -27.75 -5.16 -5.40
N ALA A 156 -28.35 -3.97 -5.44
CA ALA A 156 -28.77 -3.25 -4.24
C ALA A 156 -29.92 -3.99 -3.49
N ARG A 157 -30.90 -4.57 -4.24
CA ARG A 157 -31.94 -5.45 -3.66
C ARG A 157 -31.31 -6.62 -2.92
N ARG A 158 -30.37 -7.33 -3.57
CA ARG A 158 -29.67 -8.48 -2.96
C ARG A 158 -28.88 -8.07 -1.71
N ALA A 159 -28.20 -6.91 -1.74
CA ALA A 159 -27.51 -6.37 -0.57
C ALA A 159 -28.48 -6.14 0.60
N ARG A 160 -29.65 -5.54 0.34
CA ARG A 160 -30.71 -5.35 1.36
C ARG A 160 -31.23 -6.69 1.88
N GLU A 161 -31.51 -7.65 1.00
CA GLU A 161 -31.95 -9.00 1.39
C GLU A 161 -30.88 -9.76 2.18
N ALA A 162 -29.59 -9.51 1.93
CA ALA A 162 -28.49 -10.06 2.73
C ALA A 162 -28.34 -9.36 4.10
N GLY A 163 -29.16 -8.36 4.41
CA GLY A 163 -29.13 -7.64 5.68
C GLY A 163 -28.08 -6.52 5.75
N CYS A 164 -27.43 -6.16 4.63
CA CYS A 164 -26.52 -5.01 4.58
C CYS A 164 -27.25 -3.71 4.96
N ASP A 165 -26.52 -2.78 5.58
CA ASP A 165 -27.08 -1.53 6.11
C ASP A 165 -27.24 -0.43 5.05
N GLY A 166 -26.77 -0.65 3.84
CA GLY A 166 -26.79 0.24 2.68
C GLY A 166 -25.83 -0.25 1.62
N ILE A 167 -25.51 0.63 0.68
CA ILE A 167 -24.51 0.39 -0.37
C ILE A 167 -23.61 1.60 -0.56
N GLU A 168 -22.41 1.38 -1.14
CA GLU A 168 -21.60 2.44 -1.74
C GLU A 168 -21.59 2.27 -3.27
N LEU A 169 -21.89 3.35 -4.03
CA LEU A 169 -21.76 3.38 -5.50
C LEU A 169 -20.37 3.89 -5.88
N HIS A 170 -19.62 3.12 -6.64
CA HIS A 170 -18.29 3.53 -7.08
C HIS A 170 -18.35 4.37 -8.36
N SER A 171 -18.10 5.67 -8.24
CA SER A 171 -18.06 6.64 -9.37
C SER A 171 -16.84 7.57 -9.32
N ALA A 172 -15.72 7.11 -8.75
CA ALA A 172 -14.51 7.90 -8.58
C ALA A 172 -13.41 7.55 -9.59
N HIS A 173 -12.37 8.39 -9.65
CA HIS A 173 -11.07 8.17 -10.28
C HIS A 173 -11.08 8.00 -11.81
N CYS A 174 -12.16 8.44 -12.49
CA CYS A 174 -12.28 8.34 -13.95
C CYS A 174 -12.08 6.89 -14.46
N TYR A 175 -12.37 5.89 -13.62
CA TYR A 175 -12.26 4.47 -13.97
C TYR A 175 -13.48 3.70 -13.44
N MET A 176 -13.58 2.41 -13.68
CA MET A 176 -14.85 1.69 -13.56
C MET A 176 -15.91 2.30 -14.49
N LEU A 177 -17.08 1.72 -14.54
CA LEU A 177 -18.08 2.16 -15.52
C LEU A 177 -18.66 3.53 -15.20
N LEU A 178 -19.21 3.73 -14.00
CA LEU A 178 -19.83 5.00 -13.61
C LEU A 178 -18.81 6.14 -13.60
N GLY A 179 -17.61 5.92 -13.05
CA GLY A 179 -16.53 6.91 -13.08
C GLY A 179 -16.08 7.26 -14.51
N SER A 180 -16.15 6.30 -15.44
CA SER A 180 -15.85 6.54 -16.86
C SER A 180 -16.96 7.34 -17.56
N PHE A 181 -18.23 7.13 -17.20
CA PHE A 181 -19.36 7.89 -17.78
C PHE A 181 -19.35 9.36 -17.39
N ILE A 182 -19.10 9.66 -16.11
CA ILE A 182 -19.13 11.04 -15.62
C ILE A 182 -17.96 11.89 -16.10
N SER A 183 -16.82 11.26 -16.42
CA SER A 183 -15.59 11.96 -16.84
C SER A 183 -15.55 12.24 -18.33
N ALA A 184 -15.32 13.51 -18.69
CA ALA A 184 -15.09 13.90 -20.08
C ALA A 184 -13.79 13.31 -20.68
N LEU A 185 -12.85 12.85 -19.85
CA LEU A 185 -11.63 12.19 -20.30
C LEU A 185 -11.92 10.85 -21.00
N ARG A 186 -12.91 10.10 -20.50
CA ARG A 186 -13.25 8.77 -21.00
C ARG A 186 -14.56 8.68 -21.78
N ASN A 187 -15.51 9.60 -21.51
CA ASN A 187 -16.80 9.65 -22.19
C ASN A 187 -16.75 10.61 -23.38
N LYS A 188 -16.69 10.07 -24.58
CA LYS A 188 -16.68 10.79 -25.88
C LYS A 188 -17.98 10.57 -26.67
N ARG A 189 -19.04 10.09 -26.01
CA ARG A 189 -20.36 9.87 -26.63
C ARG A 189 -20.96 11.18 -27.09
N THR A 190 -21.77 11.09 -28.14
CA THR A 190 -22.53 12.21 -28.70
C THR A 190 -24.05 12.04 -28.59
N ASP A 191 -24.49 10.96 -27.92
CA ASP A 191 -25.89 10.68 -27.60
C ASP A 191 -26.31 11.25 -26.22
N ALA A 192 -27.45 10.81 -25.73
CA ALA A 192 -28.03 11.29 -24.47
C ALA A 192 -27.18 10.99 -23.20
N TYR A 193 -26.12 10.20 -23.31
CA TYR A 193 -25.21 9.82 -22.21
C TYR A 193 -23.83 10.47 -22.31
N GLY A 194 -23.62 11.41 -23.24
CA GLY A 194 -22.33 12.08 -23.45
C GLY A 194 -22.44 13.57 -23.73
N GLY A 195 -21.30 14.26 -23.89
CA GLY A 195 -21.27 15.71 -24.12
C GLY A 195 -21.31 16.51 -22.82
N SER A 196 -22.44 17.19 -22.50
CA SER A 196 -22.56 18.02 -21.30
C SER A 196 -22.45 17.21 -20.00
N ILE A 197 -22.19 17.89 -18.89
CA ILE A 197 -22.09 17.22 -17.57
C ILE A 197 -23.43 16.57 -17.18
N GLU A 198 -24.55 17.18 -17.52
CA GLU A 198 -25.89 16.64 -17.27
C GLU A 198 -26.11 15.34 -18.05
N SER A 199 -25.71 15.30 -19.32
CA SER A 199 -25.80 14.09 -20.15
C SER A 199 -24.88 12.98 -19.63
N ARG A 200 -23.65 13.31 -19.21
CA ARG A 200 -22.72 12.36 -18.60
C ARG A 200 -23.23 11.85 -17.24
N LEU A 201 -24.04 12.64 -16.53
CA LEU A 201 -24.64 12.28 -15.25
C LEU A 201 -25.87 11.37 -15.40
N ARG A 202 -26.50 11.32 -16.57
CA ARG A 202 -27.77 10.60 -16.82
C ARG A 202 -27.76 9.17 -16.29
N ILE A 203 -26.76 8.38 -16.59
CA ILE A 203 -26.69 6.98 -16.11
C ILE A 203 -26.72 6.90 -14.58
N HIS A 204 -26.10 7.86 -13.87
CA HIS A 204 -26.12 7.89 -12.41
C HIS A 204 -27.50 8.13 -11.87
N LEU A 205 -28.27 9.05 -12.50
CA LEU A 205 -29.64 9.35 -12.10
C LEU A 205 -30.57 8.15 -12.34
N GLU A 206 -30.41 7.46 -13.48
CA GLU A 206 -31.17 6.24 -13.79
C GLU A 206 -30.83 5.09 -12.83
N VAL A 207 -29.54 4.90 -12.49
CA VAL A 207 -29.08 3.90 -11.50
C VAL A 207 -29.66 4.22 -10.12
N LEU A 208 -29.61 5.48 -9.67
CA LEU A 208 -30.17 5.88 -8.37
C LEU A 208 -31.69 5.65 -8.32
N GLN A 209 -32.43 6.02 -9.37
CA GLN A 209 -33.84 5.77 -9.48
C GLN A 209 -34.19 4.27 -9.41
N ASN A 210 -33.42 3.43 -10.14
CA ASN A 210 -33.66 1.98 -10.16
C ASN A 210 -33.36 1.35 -8.79
N ILE A 211 -32.27 1.77 -8.13
CA ILE A 211 -31.94 1.32 -6.77
C ILE A 211 -33.06 1.71 -5.79
N ARG A 212 -33.55 2.96 -5.85
CA ARG A 212 -34.67 3.41 -4.99
C ARG A 212 -35.96 2.62 -5.22
N ALA A 213 -36.20 2.21 -6.46
CA ALA A 213 -37.36 1.38 -6.80
C ALA A 213 -37.23 -0.05 -6.26
N LYS A 214 -36.06 -0.68 -6.37
CA LYS A 214 -35.85 -2.10 -6.01
C LYS A 214 -35.42 -2.32 -4.56
N ALA A 215 -34.55 -1.47 -4.03
CA ALA A 215 -34.01 -1.60 -2.67
C ALA A 215 -34.76 -0.73 -1.64
N GLY A 216 -35.66 0.18 -2.09
CA GLY A 216 -36.48 1.04 -1.21
C GLY A 216 -35.84 2.40 -0.93
N ARG A 217 -36.73 3.35 -0.53
CA ARG A 217 -36.31 4.75 -0.32
C ARG A 217 -35.50 4.97 0.94
N ASP A 218 -35.62 4.08 1.92
CA ASP A 218 -34.96 4.12 3.22
C ASP A 218 -33.59 3.41 3.23
N PHE A 219 -33.21 2.72 2.13
CA PHE A 219 -31.94 1.99 2.05
C PHE A 219 -30.79 2.95 1.73
N PRO A 220 -29.83 3.17 2.65
CA PRO A 220 -28.78 4.18 2.51
C PRO A 220 -27.90 3.98 1.29
N ILE A 221 -27.64 5.08 0.56
CA ILE A 221 -26.75 5.12 -0.60
C ILE A 221 -25.62 6.11 -0.33
N VAL A 222 -24.40 5.62 -0.21
CA VAL A 222 -23.17 6.42 -0.21
C VAL A 222 -22.65 6.49 -1.65
N MET A 223 -22.25 7.66 -2.14
CA MET A 223 -21.63 7.78 -3.46
C MET A 223 -20.18 8.16 -3.34
N ARG A 224 -19.29 7.33 -3.90
CA ARG A 224 -17.86 7.62 -3.95
C ARG A 224 -17.52 8.39 -5.22
N LEU A 225 -16.97 9.60 -5.04
CA LEU A 225 -16.57 10.51 -6.12
C LEU A 225 -15.12 10.97 -5.96
N SER A 226 -14.46 11.29 -7.08
CA SER A 226 -13.30 12.20 -7.06
C SER A 226 -13.83 13.62 -6.89
N GLY A 227 -13.38 14.34 -5.87
CA GLY A 227 -13.67 15.76 -5.73
C GLY A 227 -13.06 16.56 -6.87
N ASP A 228 -11.88 16.13 -7.32
CA ASP A 228 -11.16 16.67 -8.48
C ASP A 228 -10.41 15.53 -9.18
N GLU A 229 -10.49 15.46 -10.50
CA GLU A 229 -9.78 14.46 -11.30
C GLU A 229 -8.30 14.79 -11.49
N LEU A 230 -7.89 16.04 -11.24
CA LEU A 230 -6.50 16.51 -11.27
C LEU A 230 -5.75 16.21 -12.59
N THR A 231 -6.49 16.13 -13.67
CA THR A 231 -5.96 15.82 -15.01
C THR A 231 -6.56 16.81 -15.99
N PRO A 232 -5.76 17.46 -16.85
CA PRO A 232 -6.29 18.42 -17.84
C PRO A 232 -7.42 17.84 -18.68
N GLY A 233 -8.54 18.57 -18.76
CA GLY A 233 -9.77 18.13 -19.43
C GLY A 233 -10.65 17.16 -18.64
N GLY A 234 -10.24 16.82 -17.41
CA GLY A 234 -11.05 16.10 -16.44
C GLY A 234 -11.98 17.03 -15.65
N ARG A 235 -12.84 16.44 -14.82
CA ARG A 235 -13.76 17.16 -13.94
C ARG A 235 -13.01 17.74 -12.76
N ASP A 236 -13.18 19.04 -12.53
CA ASP A 236 -12.61 19.76 -11.40
C ASP A 236 -13.56 19.82 -10.19
N ILE A 237 -13.12 20.49 -9.12
CA ILE A 237 -13.90 20.62 -7.88
C ILE A 237 -15.16 21.46 -8.09
N GLU A 238 -15.19 22.44 -8.99
CA GLU A 238 -16.37 23.27 -9.23
C GLU A 238 -17.47 22.46 -9.97
N GLU A 239 -17.11 21.65 -10.99
CA GLU A 239 -18.04 20.69 -11.57
C GLU A 239 -18.54 19.68 -10.52
N THR A 240 -17.70 19.23 -9.59
CA THR A 240 -18.13 18.33 -8.49
C THR A 240 -19.13 19.01 -7.55
N LYS A 241 -18.89 20.26 -7.19
CA LYS A 241 -19.81 21.07 -6.36
C LYS A 241 -21.14 21.30 -7.08
N TYR A 242 -21.12 21.42 -8.40
CA TYR A 242 -22.34 21.57 -9.22
C TYR A 242 -23.19 20.30 -9.21
N ILE A 243 -22.59 19.11 -9.39
CA ILE A 243 -23.35 17.86 -9.49
C ILE A 243 -23.76 17.27 -8.14
N ALA A 244 -23.04 17.58 -7.05
CA ALA A 244 -23.33 16.97 -5.75
C ALA A 244 -24.75 17.24 -5.23
N PRO A 245 -25.31 18.46 -5.28
CA PRO A 245 -26.71 18.71 -4.92
C PRO A 245 -27.69 17.94 -5.80
N ILE A 246 -27.45 17.83 -7.11
CA ILE A 246 -28.30 17.07 -8.06
C ILE A 246 -28.37 15.60 -7.64
N LEU A 247 -27.23 15.02 -7.25
CA LEU A 247 -27.15 13.63 -6.78
C LEU A 247 -27.87 13.43 -5.44
N VAL A 248 -27.84 14.42 -4.54
CA VAL A 248 -28.63 14.39 -3.28
C VAL A 248 -30.13 14.38 -3.59
N GLU A 249 -30.58 15.23 -4.49
CA GLU A 249 -32.02 15.27 -4.93
C GLU A 249 -32.43 13.94 -5.57
N ALA A 250 -31.50 13.26 -6.28
CA ALA A 250 -31.74 11.95 -6.86
C ALA A 250 -31.68 10.80 -5.84
N GLY A 251 -31.31 11.10 -4.58
CA GLY A 251 -31.39 10.13 -3.48
C GLY A 251 -30.04 9.64 -2.94
N VAL A 252 -28.95 10.37 -3.08
CA VAL A 252 -27.68 10.07 -2.39
C VAL A 252 -27.77 10.55 -0.94
N ASP A 253 -27.45 9.68 0.04
CA ASP A 253 -27.52 9.95 1.48
C ASP A 253 -26.17 10.38 2.07
N ALA A 254 -25.06 10.13 1.40
CA ALA A 254 -23.72 10.60 1.79
C ALA A 254 -22.74 10.54 0.63
N PHE A 255 -21.66 11.34 0.70
CA PHE A 255 -20.55 11.29 -0.24
C PHE A 255 -19.29 10.74 0.40
N HIS A 256 -18.54 9.92 -0.35
CA HIS A 256 -17.18 9.49 0.00
C HIS A 256 -16.21 10.11 -1.01
N ILE A 257 -15.49 11.16 -0.58
CA ILE A 257 -14.66 11.99 -1.46
C ILE A 257 -13.20 11.54 -1.48
N SER A 258 -12.73 11.26 -2.69
CA SER A 258 -11.35 10.98 -3.05
C SER A 258 -10.85 12.03 -4.05
N SER A 259 -9.73 11.80 -4.77
CA SER A 259 -9.27 12.66 -5.86
C SER A 259 -8.37 11.90 -6.85
N GLY A 260 -8.14 12.52 -8.00
CA GLY A 260 -7.27 12.00 -9.05
C GLY A 260 -7.96 11.06 -10.01
N THR A 261 -7.22 10.69 -11.06
CA THR A 261 -7.64 9.77 -12.12
C THR A 261 -6.75 8.52 -12.13
N PHE A 262 -7.28 7.43 -12.66
CA PHE A 262 -6.51 6.23 -12.94
C PHE A 262 -6.27 6.10 -14.46
N PRO A 263 -5.05 5.81 -14.93
CA PRO A 263 -3.84 5.53 -14.14
C PRO A 263 -2.94 6.76 -13.89
N GLN A 264 -3.23 7.92 -14.50
CA GLN A 264 -2.34 9.09 -14.53
C GLN A 264 -1.97 9.59 -13.14
N MET A 265 -2.94 9.55 -12.23
CA MET A 265 -2.80 10.00 -10.84
C MET A 265 -2.97 8.85 -9.85
N SER A 266 -2.51 7.63 -10.20
CA SER A 266 -2.65 6.44 -9.32
C SER A 266 -2.07 6.67 -7.92
N TRP A 267 -1.00 7.46 -7.81
CA TRP A 267 -0.40 7.85 -6.53
C TRP A 267 -1.31 8.71 -5.63
N ARG A 268 -2.35 9.34 -6.18
CA ARG A 268 -3.39 10.03 -5.39
C ARG A 268 -4.40 9.06 -4.80
N ILE A 269 -4.69 8.01 -5.54
CA ILE A 269 -5.62 6.95 -5.15
C ILE A 269 -4.96 6.03 -4.10
N LEU A 270 -3.70 5.70 -4.32
CA LEU A 270 -2.86 4.81 -3.51
C LEU A 270 -1.60 5.54 -3.04
N PRO A 271 -1.75 6.60 -2.24
CA PRO A 271 -0.65 7.52 -1.94
C PRO A 271 0.48 6.83 -1.18
N PRO A 272 1.74 6.83 -1.72
CA PRO A 272 2.90 6.25 -1.06
C PRO A 272 3.39 7.11 0.12
N HIS A 273 4.40 6.62 0.86
CA HIS A 273 5.10 7.42 1.85
C HIS A 273 5.61 8.76 1.23
N GLY A 274 5.76 9.78 2.07
CA GLY A 274 6.17 11.11 1.64
C GLY A 274 5.06 11.97 1.04
N THR A 275 3.92 11.41 0.63
CA THR A 275 2.76 12.22 0.21
C THR A 275 2.04 12.82 1.42
N PRO A 276 1.34 13.97 1.28
CA PRO A 276 0.67 14.62 2.41
C PRO A 276 -0.36 13.73 3.11
N MET A 277 -0.42 13.82 4.43
CA MET A 277 -1.48 13.21 5.23
C MET A 277 -2.79 13.96 5.03
N GLY A 278 -3.92 13.25 4.89
CA GLY A 278 -5.23 13.88 4.67
C GLY A 278 -5.37 14.57 3.31
N LEU A 279 -4.66 14.10 2.29
CA LEU A 279 -4.54 14.77 0.97
C LEU A 279 -5.88 15.05 0.27
N ASN A 280 -6.97 14.37 0.62
CA ASN A 280 -8.29 14.60 0.04
C ASN A 280 -9.23 15.44 0.92
N VAL A 281 -8.78 15.84 2.12
CA VAL A 281 -9.58 16.64 3.06
C VAL A 281 -10.08 17.96 2.43
N PRO A 282 -9.26 18.73 1.66
CA PRO A 282 -9.74 19.96 1.04
C PRO A 282 -10.92 19.72 0.08
N TYR A 283 -10.92 18.63 -0.68
CA TYR A 283 -12.02 18.31 -1.60
C TYR A 283 -13.28 17.87 -0.86
N ALA A 284 -13.13 17.09 0.22
CA ALA A 284 -14.27 16.73 1.07
C ALA A 284 -14.90 17.96 1.72
N ALA A 285 -14.09 18.89 2.22
CA ALA A 285 -14.55 20.15 2.79
C ALA A 285 -15.31 21.00 1.75
N ALA A 286 -14.80 21.10 0.52
CA ALA A 286 -15.46 21.86 -0.56
C ALA A 286 -16.83 21.26 -0.95
N VAL A 287 -16.92 19.92 -1.05
CA VAL A 287 -18.23 19.27 -1.30
C VAL A 287 -19.18 19.50 -0.13
N LYS A 288 -18.69 19.44 1.11
CA LYS A 288 -19.49 19.68 2.31
C LYS A 288 -20.11 21.08 2.38
N GLU A 289 -19.53 22.07 1.73
CA GLU A 289 -20.07 23.43 1.65
C GLU A 289 -21.41 23.50 0.87
N VAL A 290 -21.62 22.59 -0.08
CA VAL A 290 -22.77 22.63 -1.01
C VAL A 290 -23.83 21.56 -0.76
N VAL A 291 -23.59 20.62 0.17
CA VAL A 291 -24.53 19.55 0.52
C VAL A 291 -24.86 19.55 2.01
N LYS A 292 -26.01 19.00 2.38
CA LYS A 292 -26.43 18.83 3.79
C LYS A 292 -26.29 17.39 4.29
N VAL A 293 -26.00 16.44 3.40
CA VAL A 293 -25.75 15.04 3.74
C VAL A 293 -24.33 14.86 4.25
N PRO A 294 -24.03 13.83 5.05
CA PRO A 294 -22.68 13.56 5.53
C PRO A 294 -21.65 13.39 4.40
N VAL A 295 -20.44 13.90 4.63
CA VAL A 295 -19.32 13.79 3.70
C VAL A 295 -18.16 13.04 4.37
N PHE A 296 -17.72 11.95 3.74
CA PHE A 296 -16.60 11.15 4.17
C PHE A 296 -15.31 11.62 3.47
N THR A 297 -14.20 11.55 4.17
CA THR A 297 -12.87 11.81 3.59
C THR A 297 -11.96 10.62 3.74
N VAL A 298 -11.11 10.39 2.74
CA VAL A 298 -10.11 9.31 2.68
C VAL A 298 -8.77 9.89 2.19
N GLY A 299 -7.67 9.21 2.46
CA GLY A 299 -6.36 9.55 1.89
C GLY A 299 -5.31 9.84 2.94
N ARG A 300 -4.54 8.80 3.30
CA ARG A 300 -3.43 8.87 4.27
C ARG A 300 -3.83 9.45 5.65
N ILE A 301 -4.99 9.10 6.13
CA ILE A 301 -5.40 9.40 7.50
C ILE A 301 -5.12 8.12 8.31
N ASN A 302 -3.95 8.05 8.93
CA ASN A 302 -3.45 6.90 9.69
C ASN A 302 -3.08 7.25 11.16
N ASP A 303 -3.33 8.48 11.57
CA ASP A 303 -3.23 8.94 12.96
C ASP A 303 -4.63 9.35 13.46
N PRO A 304 -5.14 8.74 14.53
CA PRO A 304 -6.46 9.09 15.09
C PRO A 304 -6.57 10.56 15.53
N ARG A 305 -5.44 11.20 15.92
CA ARG A 305 -5.41 12.61 16.30
C ARG A 305 -5.61 13.54 15.10
N LEU A 306 -5.07 13.17 13.93
CA LEU A 306 -5.38 13.85 12.67
C LEU A 306 -6.86 13.69 12.31
N ALA A 307 -7.39 12.48 12.47
CA ALA A 307 -8.81 12.19 12.22
C ALA A 307 -9.72 13.07 13.09
N GLU A 308 -9.45 13.17 14.39
CA GLU A 308 -10.17 14.06 15.32
C GLU A 308 -10.10 15.53 14.86
N SER A 309 -8.91 16.03 14.53
CA SER A 309 -8.70 17.41 14.08
C SER A 309 -9.51 17.76 12.82
N ILE A 310 -9.62 16.84 11.85
CA ILE A 310 -10.44 17.00 10.64
C ILE A 310 -11.91 17.17 11.01
N LEU A 311 -12.43 16.34 11.91
CA LEU A 311 -13.81 16.37 12.37
C LEU A 311 -14.11 17.63 13.20
N GLU A 312 -13.19 18.02 14.09
CA GLU A 312 -13.32 19.26 14.90
C GLU A 312 -13.38 20.51 14.04
N ARG A 313 -12.62 20.55 12.93
CA ARG A 313 -12.62 21.63 11.95
C ARG A 313 -13.82 21.56 10.99
N ASN A 314 -14.72 20.60 11.16
CA ASN A 314 -15.88 20.38 10.29
C ASN A 314 -15.53 20.19 8.81
N GLN A 315 -14.34 19.63 8.51
CA GLN A 315 -13.88 19.40 7.13
C GLN A 315 -14.44 18.11 6.51
N ALA A 316 -14.92 17.19 7.35
CA ALA A 316 -15.64 15.97 6.97
C ALA A 316 -16.51 15.51 8.13
N ASP A 317 -17.36 14.50 7.92
CA ASP A 317 -18.23 13.91 8.92
C ASP A 317 -17.82 12.50 9.32
N VAL A 318 -17.17 11.75 8.42
CA VAL A 318 -16.67 10.39 8.63
C VAL A 318 -15.26 10.28 8.05
N ILE A 319 -14.39 9.59 8.78
CA ILE A 319 -13.00 9.34 8.40
C ILE A 319 -12.87 7.92 7.86
N VAL A 320 -12.50 7.80 6.59
CA VAL A 320 -12.31 6.50 5.95
C VAL A 320 -10.84 6.12 6.00
N MET A 321 -10.54 5.02 6.69
CA MET A 321 -9.21 4.48 6.89
C MET A 321 -9.07 3.15 6.14
N GLY A 322 -8.19 3.11 5.14
CA GLY A 322 -7.87 1.85 4.43
C GLY A 322 -6.68 1.16 5.05
N ARG A 323 -5.48 1.52 4.57
CA ARG A 323 -4.22 0.89 4.97
C ARG A 323 -3.86 1.04 6.45
N ALA A 324 -4.45 2.02 7.15
CA ALA A 324 -4.32 2.14 8.59
C ALA A 324 -4.98 0.94 9.30
N LEU A 325 -6.23 0.61 8.94
CA LEU A 325 -6.97 -0.56 9.46
C LEU A 325 -6.47 -1.90 8.86
N LEU A 326 -5.72 -1.86 7.77
CA LEU A 326 -4.97 -3.02 7.27
C LEU A 326 -3.76 -3.31 8.16
N ALA A 327 -2.99 -2.27 8.50
CA ALA A 327 -1.82 -2.40 9.36
C ALA A 327 -2.22 -2.74 10.81
N ASP A 328 -3.29 -2.13 11.30
CA ASP A 328 -3.82 -2.39 12.64
C ASP A 328 -5.34 -2.45 12.65
N PRO A 329 -5.95 -3.65 12.65
CA PRO A 329 -7.40 -3.77 12.78
C PRO A 329 -7.93 -3.24 14.13
N GLU A 330 -7.11 -3.26 15.19
CA GLU A 330 -7.45 -2.79 16.54
C GLU A 330 -7.22 -1.27 16.74
N LEU A 331 -6.84 -0.54 15.68
CA LEU A 331 -6.58 0.90 15.76
C LEU A 331 -7.71 1.68 16.47
N PRO A 332 -9.00 1.47 16.15
CA PRO A 332 -10.08 2.20 16.82
C PRO A 332 -10.14 1.91 18.33
N ASN A 333 -10.05 0.64 18.72
CA ASN A 333 -10.10 0.26 20.15
C ASN A 333 -8.89 0.80 20.93
N LYS A 334 -7.69 0.76 20.36
CA LYS A 334 -6.47 1.32 20.94
C LYS A 334 -6.56 2.85 21.08
N ALA A 335 -7.04 3.52 20.02
CA ALA A 335 -7.23 4.96 20.01
C ALA A 335 -8.25 5.42 21.07
N ALA A 336 -9.36 4.70 21.23
CA ALA A 336 -10.37 4.98 22.25
C ALA A 336 -9.81 4.89 23.69
N LYS A 337 -8.77 4.05 23.89
CA LYS A 337 -8.07 3.86 25.17
C LYS A 337 -6.85 4.77 25.35
N GLY A 338 -6.54 5.64 24.37
CA GLY A 338 -5.34 6.49 24.39
C GLY A 338 -4.02 5.72 24.19
N GLN A 339 -4.07 4.49 23.69
CA GLN A 339 -2.91 3.61 23.48
C GLN A 339 -2.26 3.88 22.11
N PHE A 340 -1.86 5.12 21.84
CA PHE A 340 -1.39 5.53 20.50
C PHE A 340 -0.09 4.85 20.08
N ASP A 341 0.84 4.61 21.01
CA ASP A 341 2.13 3.96 20.74
C ASP A 341 1.97 2.46 20.44
N ASP A 342 0.84 1.86 20.81
CA ASP A 342 0.48 0.47 20.51
C ASP A 342 -0.16 0.29 19.12
N ILE A 343 -0.49 1.38 18.43
CA ILE A 343 -1.06 1.33 17.08
C ILE A 343 0.03 0.98 16.06
N THR A 344 -0.14 -0.13 15.37
CA THR A 344 0.74 -0.52 14.26
C THR A 344 0.65 0.48 13.12
N PRO A 345 1.73 1.22 12.80
CA PRO A 345 1.64 2.30 11.82
C PRO A 345 1.57 1.76 10.38
N CYS A 346 0.68 2.32 9.57
CA CYS A 346 0.82 2.21 8.12
C CYS A 346 1.89 3.21 7.65
N ILE A 347 3.00 2.71 7.12
CA ILE A 347 4.13 3.52 6.65
C ILE A 347 4.06 3.88 5.15
N GLY A 348 2.95 3.62 4.48
CA GLY A 348 2.77 3.98 3.07
C GLY A 348 3.66 3.24 2.07
N CYS A 349 4.28 2.11 2.45
CA CYS A 349 5.25 1.38 1.63
C CYS A 349 4.66 0.73 0.36
N GLY A 350 3.38 0.36 0.37
CA GLY A 350 2.70 -0.27 -0.76
C GLY A 350 3.13 -1.72 -1.09
N LEU A 351 4.13 -2.27 -0.41
CA LEU A 351 4.78 -3.53 -0.81
C LEU A 351 3.84 -4.76 -0.81
N GLY A 352 2.94 -4.86 0.14
CA GLY A 352 1.99 -5.98 0.22
C GLY A 352 0.59 -5.65 -0.30
N CYS A 353 0.13 -4.43 -0.05
CA CYS A 353 -1.24 -4.01 -0.35
C CYS A 353 -1.43 -3.46 -1.77
N ILE A 354 -0.38 -2.94 -2.41
CA ILE A 354 -0.44 -2.41 -3.78
C ILE A 354 0.22 -3.38 -4.76
N ALA A 355 1.46 -3.77 -4.52
CA ALA A 355 2.21 -4.66 -5.41
C ALA A 355 1.60 -6.07 -5.54
N GLY A 356 0.76 -6.49 -4.58
CA GLY A 356 0.03 -7.75 -4.62
C GLY A 356 -1.26 -7.74 -5.44
N ARG A 357 -1.78 -6.55 -5.78
CA ARG A 357 -3.14 -6.33 -6.29
C ARG A 357 -3.50 -7.09 -7.57
N GLU A 358 -2.59 -7.18 -8.53
CA GLU A 358 -2.94 -7.67 -9.86
C GLU A 358 -3.07 -9.19 -9.97
N HIS A 359 -2.31 -9.96 -9.18
CA HIS A 359 -2.28 -11.42 -9.29
C HIS A 359 -2.06 -12.14 -7.95
N ARG A 360 -1.97 -11.42 -6.85
CA ARG A 360 -1.67 -11.96 -5.53
C ARG A 360 -2.72 -11.52 -4.51
N MET A 361 -2.82 -12.28 -3.44
CA MET A 361 -3.62 -11.89 -2.28
C MET A 361 -2.96 -10.69 -1.58
N MET A 362 -3.79 -9.77 -1.07
CA MET A 362 -3.33 -8.63 -0.30
C MET A 362 -2.56 -9.09 0.95
N THR A 363 -1.45 -8.42 1.28
CA THR A 363 -0.68 -8.61 2.50
C THR A 363 -0.23 -7.27 3.06
N CYS A 364 0.40 -7.25 4.23
CA CYS A 364 0.95 -6.03 4.81
C CYS A 364 2.32 -6.27 5.42
N LEU A 365 3.27 -5.34 5.19
CA LEU A 365 4.60 -5.39 5.77
C LEU A 365 4.56 -5.32 7.30
N MET A 366 3.75 -4.39 7.85
CA MET A 366 3.67 -4.16 9.29
C MET A 366 2.74 -5.13 10.01
N ASN A 367 1.88 -5.84 9.27
CA ASN A 367 0.92 -6.80 9.82
C ASN A 367 0.95 -8.11 9.02
N PRO A 368 1.79 -9.07 9.40
CA PRO A 368 1.89 -10.37 8.72
C PRO A 368 0.61 -11.22 8.74
N SER A 369 -0.34 -10.87 9.63
CA SER A 369 -1.60 -11.62 9.77
C SER A 369 -2.66 -11.25 8.74
N VAL A 370 -2.44 -10.22 7.90
CA VAL A 370 -3.41 -9.81 6.87
C VAL A 370 -3.70 -10.94 5.90
N GLY A 371 -4.98 -11.31 5.80
CA GLY A 371 -5.46 -12.42 4.99
C GLY A 371 -5.21 -13.80 5.61
N ARG A 372 -4.66 -13.86 6.84
CA ARG A 372 -4.37 -15.07 7.60
C ARG A 372 -4.79 -14.89 9.06
N GLU A 373 -5.83 -14.06 9.32
CA GLU A 373 -6.23 -13.64 10.65
C GLU A 373 -6.52 -14.82 11.60
N LYS A 374 -7.20 -15.87 11.11
CA LYS A 374 -7.46 -17.10 11.88
C LYS A 374 -6.19 -17.92 12.10
N GLU A 375 -5.44 -18.15 11.03
CA GLU A 375 -4.22 -18.97 11.02
C GLU A 375 -3.12 -18.33 11.87
N MET A 376 -2.99 -17.01 11.80
CA MET A 376 -2.00 -16.21 12.50
C MET A 376 -2.44 -15.75 13.88
N ALA A 377 -3.58 -16.22 14.44
CA ALA A 377 -4.00 -15.93 15.80
C ALA A 377 -2.92 -16.35 16.82
N LEU A 378 -2.51 -15.47 17.71
CA LEU A 378 -1.42 -15.72 18.65
C LEU A 378 -1.90 -16.67 19.78
N THR A 379 -1.19 -17.77 19.97
CA THR A 379 -1.46 -18.75 21.03
C THR A 379 -0.24 -18.88 21.93
N ALA A 380 -0.46 -19.11 23.23
CA ALA A 380 0.63 -19.40 24.16
C ALA A 380 1.40 -20.67 23.74
N ALA A 381 2.71 -20.67 23.93
CA ALA A 381 3.54 -21.84 23.70
C ALA A 381 3.20 -22.95 24.69
N ALA A 382 3.11 -24.19 24.22
CA ALA A 382 2.85 -25.34 25.09
C ALA A 382 3.95 -25.52 26.16
N LYS A 383 5.20 -25.19 25.80
CA LYS A 383 6.35 -25.21 26.68
C LYS A 383 7.20 -23.96 26.43
N PRO A 384 7.34 -23.06 27.41
CA PRO A 384 8.28 -21.94 27.32
C PRO A 384 9.71 -22.40 27.06
N LYS A 385 10.41 -21.70 26.18
CA LYS A 385 11.81 -21.93 25.81
C LYS A 385 12.64 -20.67 26.09
N LYS A 386 13.96 -20.82 26.24
CA LYS A 386 14.91 -19.70 26.21
C LYS A 386 15.30 -19.43 24.75
N VAL A 387 14.88 -18.30 24.20
CA VAL A 387 15.07 -17.92 22.81
C VAL A 387 16.07 -16.77 22.70
N MET A 388 17.13 -16.97 21.93
CA MET A 388 18.12 -15.94 21.62
C MET A 388 17.87 -15.43 20.19
N VAL A 389 17.61 -14.12 20.05
CA VAL A 389 17.49 -13.46 18.73
C VAL A 389 18.76 -12.65 18.48
N ILE A 390 19.40 -12.88 17.32
CA ILE A 390 20.65 -12.25 16.94
C ILE A 390 20.41 -11.29 15.77
N GLY A 391 20.44 -9.99 16.04
CA GLY A 391 20.17 -8.90 15.12
C GLY A 391 18.86 -8.16 15.45
N GLY A 392 18.97 -6.86 15.72
CA GLY A 392 17.88 -5.94 16.07
C GLY A 392 17.27 -5.20 14.86
N GLY A 393 17.35 -5.79 13.67
CA GLY A 393 16.63 -5.32 12.48
C GLY A 393 15.14 -5.66 12.52
N PRO A 394 14.33 -5.23 11.51
CA PRO A 394 12.86 -5.43 11.55
C PRO A 394 12.43 -6.89 11.69
N GLY A 395 13.15 -7.83 11.07
CA GLY A 395 12.87 -9.27 11.24
C GLY A 395 13.15 -9.75 12.66
N GLY A 396 14.30 -9.38 13.24
CA GLY A 396 14.65 -9.77 14.62
C GLY A 396 13.70 -9.18 15.65
N LEU A 397 13.34 -7.90 15.52
CA LEU A 397 12.36 -7.23 16.39
C LEU A 397 10.99 -7.92 16.34
N GLN A 398 10.52 -8.28 15.16
CA GLN A 398 9.26 -9.01 14.98
C GLN A 398 9.32 -10.41 15.61
N ALA A 399 10.41 -11.16 15.36
CA ALA A 399 10.59 -12.50 15.93
C ALA A 399 10.62 -12.46 17.46
N ALA A 400 11.38 -11.52 18.03
CA ALA A 400 11.49 -11.35 19.48
C ALA A 400 10.13 -11.03 20.12
N THR A 401 9.38 -10.09 19.53
CA THR A 401 8.04 -9.71 20.00
C THR A 401 7.07 -10.88 19.97
N VAL A 402 7.03 -11.62 18.85
CA VAL A 402 6.09 -12.75 18.70
C VAL A 402 6.45 -13.88 19.67
N ALA A 403 7.72 -14.24 19.80
CA ALA A 403 8.17 -15.28 20.70
C ALA A 403 7.86 -14.92 22.18
N ALA A 404 8.16 -13.68 22.60
CA ALA A 404 7.88 -13.22 23.96
C ALA A 404 6.36 -13.20 24.26
N ASN A 405 5.53 -12.73 23.34
CA ASN A 405 4.07 -12.72 23.49
C ASN A 405 3.46 -14.13 23.54
N ARG A 406 4.19 -15.17 23.10
CA ARG A 406 3.81 -16.57 23.28
C ARG A 406 4.27 -17.16 24.62
N GLY A 407 5.00 -16.39 25.43
CA GLY A 407 5.45 -16.80 26.76
C GLY A 407 6.86 -17.38 26.82
N HIS A 408 7.66 -17.25 25.73
CA HIS A 408 9.08 -17.62 25.76
C HIS A 408 9.90 -16.57 26.51
N GLN A 409 11.02 -16.99 27.13
CA GLN A 409 12.03 -16.08 27.65
C GLN A 409 12.94 -15.65 26.51
N VAL A 410 12.88 -14.38 26.10
CA VAL A 410 13.55 -13.88 24.90
C VAL A 410 14.64 -12.87 25.25
N THR A 411 15.84 -13.10 24.71
CA THR A 411 16.96 -12.16 24.74
C THR A 411 17.33 -11.77 23.31
N LEU A 412 17.44 -10.46 23.03
CA LEU A 412 17.81 -9.92 21.73
C LEU A 412 19.18 -9.24 21.80
N TYR A 413 20.08 -9.62 20.89
CA TYR A 413 21.41 -9.03 20.75
C TYR A 413 21.53 -8.22 19.47
N GLU A 414 22.03 -7.00 19.58
CA GLU A 414 22.32 -6.12 18.43
C GLU A 414 23.75 -5.57 18.56
N LYS A 415 24.55 -5.73 17.50
CA LYS A 415 25.94 -5.26 17.46
C LYS A 415 26.09 -3.74 17.41
N GLN A 416 25.03 -3.03 17.06
CA GLN A 416 25.01 -1.56 16.98
C GLN A 416 24.41 -0.95 18.26
N ALA A 417 24.69 0.34 18.46
CA ALA A 417 24.16 1.11 19.58
C ALA A 417 22.64 1.40 19.51
N LYS A 418 21.95 0.96 18.45
CA LYS A 418 20.51 1.19 18.26
C LYS A 418 19.83 0.09 17.46
N LEU A 419 18.57 -0.16 17.79
CA LEU A 419 17.69 -1.05 17.05
C LEU A 419 17.25 -0.45 15.71
N GLY A 420 16.74 -1.29 14.81
CA GLY A 420 16.15 -0.92 13.52
C GLY A 420 16.93 -1.41 12.30
N GLY A 421 18.21 -1.75 12.46
CA GLY A 421 19.03 -2.28 11.36
C GLY A 421 18.97 -1.42 10.09
N GLN A 422 18.70 -2.03 8.94
CA GLN A 422 18.65 -1.31 7.65
C GLN A 422 17.48 -0.32 7.52
N PHE A 423 16.41 -0.40 8.33
CA PHE A 423 15.37 0.63 8.36
C PHE A 423 15.91 2.01 8.74
N ASN A 424 16.96 2.04 9.58
CA ASN A 424 17.61 3.31 9.93
C ASN A 424 18.27 3.98 8.72
N LEU A 425 18.84 3.21 7.79
CA LEU A 425 19.41 3.73 6.54
C LEU A 425 18.31 4.08 5.52
N ALA A 426 17.32 3.23 5.41
CA ALA A 426 16.20 3.42 4.48
C ALA A 426 15.32 4.66 4.83
N ALA A 427 15.39 5.15 6.06
CA ALA A 427 14.69 6.36 6.50
C ALA A 427 15.44 7.68 6.18
N ILE A 428 16.70 7.62 5.73
CA ILE A 428 17.56 8.79 5.49
C ILE A 428 17.17 9.55 4.21
N PRO A 429 16.88 8.89 3.07
CA PRO A 429 16.47 9.60 1.86
C PRO A 429 15.23 10.48 2.10
N PRO A 430 15.06 11.55 1.31
CA PRO A 430 13.88 12.41 1.38
C PRO A 430 12.57 11.60 1.29
N MET A 431 11.51 12.08 1.93
CA MET A 431 10.16 11.49 1.92
C MET A 431 10.05 10.08 2.54
N LYS A 432 11.11 9.60 3.24
CA LYS A 432 11.17 8.24 3.84
C LYS A 432 11.07 8.23 5.37
N GLN A 433 10.83 9.39 6.01
CA GLN A 433 10.83 9.53 7.48
C GLN A 433 9.80 8.65 8.19
N GLU A 434 8.77 8.18 7.48
CA GLU A 434 7.77 7.26 8.04
C GLU A 434 8.35 5.89 8.44
N LEU A 435 9.48 5.48 7.85
CA LEU A 435 10.20 4.27 8.27
C LEU A 435 10.73 4.36 9.70
N THR A 436 11.03 5.58 10.19
CA THR A 436 11.38 5.81 11.59
C THR A 436 10.25 5.41 12.53
N LYS A 437 8.98 5.67 12.14
CA LYS A 437 7.81 5.24 12.93
C LYS A 437 7.70 3.72 13.02
N ALA A 438 8.05 3.00 11.96
CA ALA A 438 8.08 1.54 11.99
C ALA A 438 9.14 1.02 12.98
N THR A 439 10.36 1.60 12.95
CA THR A 439 11.41 1.24 13.90
C THR A 439 11.01 1.55 15.34
N GLN A 440 10.44 2.73 15.59
CA GLN A 440 9.95 3.12 16.91
C GLN A 440 8.88 2.16 17.43
N TYR A 441 7.88 1.85 16.59
CA TYR A 441 6.83 0.89 16.94
C TYR A 441 7.40 -0.49 17.27
N LEU A 442 8.23 -1.07 16.40
CA LEU A 442 8.80 -2.40 16.62
C LEU A 442 9.67 -2.45 17.89
N SER A 443 10.45 -1.39 18.16
CA SER A 443 11.26 -1.28 19.38
C SER A 443 10.38 -1.15 20.63
N HIS A 444 9.29 -0.36 20.54
CA HIS A 444 8.31 -0.25 21.62
C HIS A 444 7.65 -1.60 21.92
N GLN A 445 7.26 -2.37 20.90
CA GLN A 445 6.65 -3.69 21.10
C GLN A 445 7.61 -4.70 21.75
N VAL A 446 8.90 -4.67 21.38
CA VAL A 446 9.94 -5.49 22.02
C VAL A 446 10.05 -5.17 23.53
N ALA A 447 10.13 -3.88 23.87
CA ALA A 447 10.20 -3.43 25.26
C ALA A 447 8.93 -3.81 26.05
N LYS A 448 7.75 -3.58 25.45
CA LYS A 448 6.44 -3.91 26.02
C LYS A 448 6.28 -5.42 26.27
N ALA A 449 6.83 -6.27 25.40
CA ALA A 449 6.80 -7.73 25.53
C ALA A 449 7.79 -8.26 26.59
N GLY A 450 8.59 -7.39 27.22
CA GLY A 450 9.56 -7.78 28.25
C GLY A 450 10.80 -8.49 27.72
N VAL A 451 11.17 -8.26 26.46
CA VAL A 451 12.38 -8.81 25.86
C VAL A 451 13.61 -8.12 26.44
N GLU A 452 14.58 -8.91 26.90
CA GLU A 452 15.89 -8.40 27.32
C GLU A 452 16.72 -8.02 26.09
N VAL A 453 17.21 -6.76 26.01
CA VAL A 453 17.91 -6.24 24.84
C VAL A 453 19.35 -5.86 25.19
N HIS A 454 20.31 -6.41 24.45
CA HIS A 454 21.74 -6.09 24.55
C HIS A 454 22.18 -5.35 23.29
N LEU A 455 22.46 -4.05 23.41
CA LEU A 455 23.06 -3.23 22.35
C LEU A 455 24.59 -3.28 22.45
N ASP A 456 25.28 -2.82 21.38
CA ASP A 456 26.74 -2.87 21.26
C ASP A 456 27.33 -4.26 21.55
N SER A 457 26.55 -5.30 21.23
CA SER A 457 26.82 -6.68 21.63
C SER A 457 26.83 -7.63 20.43
N GLU A 458 28.03 -7.93 19.92
CA GLU A 458 28.21 -8.90 18.85
C GLU A 458 28.20 -10.32 19.40
N VAL A 459 27.31 -11.16 18.86
CA VAL A 459 27.22 -12.56 19.28
C VAL A 459 28.21 -13.42 18.53
N THR A 460 29.04 -14.14 19.30
CA THR A 460 29.94 -15.20 18.84
C THR A 460 29.43 -16.57 19.29
N PRO A 461 29.93 -17.70 18.74
CA PRO A 461 29.60 -19.02 19.24
C PRO A 461 29.83 -19.20 20.74
N ALA A 462 30.86 -18.54 21.30
CA ALA A 462 31.15 -18.59 22.73
C ALA A 462 30.05 -17.94 23.58
N VAL A 463 29.46 -16.84 23.12
CA VAL A 463 28.31 -16.20 23.79
C VAL A 463 27.12 -17.16 23.80
N VAL A 464 26.84 -17.84 22.69
CA VAL A 464 25.73 -18.81 22.60
C VAL A 464 25.96 -20.01 23.54
N GLU A 465 27.19 -20.50 23.63
CA GLU A 465 27.57 -21.59 24.56
C GLU A 465 27.45 -21.18 26.02
N GLN A 466 27.74 -19.94 26.37
CA GLN A 466 27.58 -19.38 27.70
C GLN A 466 26.10 -19.22 28.08
N GLU A 467 25.31 -18.64 27.19
CA GLU A 467 23.89 -18.32 27.38
C GLU A 467 22.98 -19.56 27.35
N LYS A 468 23.39 -20.62 26.64
CA LYS A 468 22.70 -21.91 26.51
C LYS A 468 21.21 -21.76 26.15
N PRO A 469 20.88 -21.06 25.04
CA PRO A 469 19.49 -20.96 24.58
C PRO A 469 18.99 -22.32 24.05
N ASP A 470 17.68 -22.56 24.19
CA ASP A 470 17.00 -23.69 23.55
C ASP A 470 16.88 -23.46 22.04
N VAL A 471 16.66 -22.18 21.64
CA VAL A 471 16.44 -21.75 20.26
C VAL A 471 17.27 -20.53 19.95
N VAL A 472 17.90 -20.51 18.77
CA VAL A 472 18.58 -19.33 18.21
C VAL A 472 17.90 -18.89 16.92
N ILE A 473 17.55 -17.61 16.82
CA ILE A 473 17.05 -16.99 15.58
C ILE A 473 18.12 -16.03 15.06
N VAL A 474 18.73 -16.39 13.92
CA VAL A 474 19.75 -15.59 13.24
C VAL A 474 19.04 -14.60 12.30
N ALA A 475 19.06 -13.31 12.65
CA ALA A 475 18.45 -12.20 11.94
C ALA A 475 19.50 -11.11 11.60
N THR A 476 20.73 -11.53 11.33
CA THR A 476 21.92 -10.66 11.14
C THR A 476 21.89 -9.83 9.86
N GLY A 477 20.88 -10.03 9.00
CA GLY A 477 20.62 -9.18 7.85
C GLY A 477 21.55 -9.39 6.67
N GLY A 478 21.75 -8.33 5.89
CA GLY A 478 22.61 -8.32 4.71
C GLY A 478 23.51 -7.09 4.69
N GLU A 479 24.53 -7.14 3.85
CA GLU A 479 25.45 -6.04 3.58
C GLU A 479 25.48 -5.68 2.10
N ALA A 480 25.99 -4.49 1.74
CA ALA A 480 26.10 -4.06 0.35
C ALA A 480 26.90 -5.06 -0.49
N LEU A 481 26.35 -5.43 -1.64
CA LEU A 481 27.06 -6.27 -2.61
C LEU A 481 28.11 -5.43 -3.33
N VAL A 482 29.36 -5.87 -3.24
CA VAL A 482 30.48 -5.31 -3.99
C VAL A 482 30.91 -6.36 -5.01
N LEU A 483 30.62 -6.11 -6.29
CA LEU A 483 31.03 -6.99 -7.38
C LEU A 483 32.53 -6.83 -7.67
N ASN A 484 33.13 -7.88 -8.22
CA ASN A 484 34.52 -7.84 -8.62
C ASN A 484 34.68 -7.14 -9.99
N ILE A 485 34.60 -5.81 -9.97
CA ILE A 485 34.83 -4.96 -11.14
C ILE A 485 36.26 -4.44 -11.04
N PRO A 486 37.07 -4.46 -12.11
CA PRO A 486 38.42 -3.86 -12.11
C PRO A 486 38.33 -2.41 -11.59
N GLY A 487 39.20 -2.04 -10.66
CA GLY A 487 39.23 -0.71 -10.03
C GLY A 487 38.22 -0.49 -8.88
N VAL A 488 37.41 -1.45 -8.50
CA VAL A 488 36.38 -1.31 -7.44
C VAL A 488 36.95 -0.95 -6.05
N LYS A 489 38.24 -1.21 -5.81
CA LYS A 489 38.93 -0.84 -4.56
C LYS A 489 39.56 0.57 -4.61
N GLY A 490 39.21 1.38 -5.61
CA GLY A 490 39.67 2.76 -5.75
C GLY A 490 39.25 3.63 -4.56
N LYS A 491 40.08 4.63 -4.20
CA LYS A 491 39.83 5.53 -3.06
C LYS A 491 38.56 6.39 -3.22
N ASN A 492 38.10 6.58 -4.44
CA ASN A 492 36.91 7.32 -4.82
C ASN A 492 35.66 6.43 -4.93
N VAL A 493 35.76 5.14 -4.60
CA VAL A 493 34.65 4.17 -4.65
C VAL A 493 34.12 3.95 -3.25
N VAL A 494 32.79 4.12 -3.08
CA VAL A 494 32.08 3.95 -1.81
C VAL A 494 30.78 3.20 -2.04
N THR A 495 30.17 2.64 -0.99
CA THR A 495 28.83 2.03 -1.10
C THR A 495 27.72 3.06 -0.81
N ALA A 496 26.54 2.86 -1.39
CA ALA A 496 25.35 3.65 -1.04
C ALA A 496 25.04 3.59 0.46
N HIS A 497 25.25 2.41 1.08
CA HIS A 497 25.08 2.23 2.53
C HIS A 497 26.02 3.13 3.35
N ASP A 498 27.29 3.25 2.98
CA ASP A 498 28.25 4.08 3.70
C ASP A 498 27.95 5.58 3.54
N VAL A 499 27.47 5.99 2.35
CA VAL A 499 26.98 7.35 2.10
C VAL A 499 25.79 7.69 3.00
N LEU A 500 24.76 6.84 3.00
CA LEU A 500 23.56 7.03 3.82
C LEU A 500 23.84 6.92 5.31
N ALA A 501 24.75 6.05 5.72
CA ALA A 501 25.19 5.91 7.11
C ALA A 501 26.05 7.09 7.62
N GLY A 502 26.44 8.03 6.74
CA GLY A 502 27.35 9.12 7.10
C GLY A 502 28.78 8.69 7.44
N LYS A 503 29.16 7.44 7.07
CA LYS A 503 30.52 6.92 7.30
C LYS A 503 31.56 7.54 6.37
N VAL A 504 31.11 8.12 5.28
CA VAL A 504 31.93 8.84 4.31
C VAL A 504 31.44 10.29 4.22
N ARG A 505 32.38 11.22 3.93
CA ARG A 505 31.98 12.61 3.67
C ARG A 505 31.00 12.63 2.51
N ARG A 506 29.92 13.42 2.64
CA ARG A 506 28.91 13.55 1.60
C ARG A 506 29.57 13.87 0.25
N PRO A 507 29.36 13.03 -0.78
CA PRO A 507 29.88 13.25 -2.13
C PRO A 507 29.37 14.58 -2.73
N PHE A 508 30.21 15.25 -3.50
CA PHE A 508 29.90 16.48 -4.23
C PHE A 508 30.63 16.52 -5.57
N GLY A 509 30.21 17.43 -6.47
CA GLY A 509 30.72 17.52 -7.84
C GLY A 509 30.12 16.42 -8.72
N ASP A 510 30.92 15.83 -9.62
CA ASP A 510 30.47 14.79 -10.52
C ASP A 510 30.49 13.43 -9.83
N VAL A 511 29.30 12.89 -9.60
CA VAL A 511 29.05 11.63 -8.88
C VAL A 511 28.40 10.61 -9.82
N LEU A 512 28.93 9.41 -9.87
CA LEU A 512 28.33 8.28 -10.56
C LEU A 512 27.74 7.29 -9.56
N ILE A 513 26.53 6.80 -9.82
CA ILE A 513 25.89 5.72 -9.07
C ILE A 513 25.76 4.51 -9.99
N ILE A 514 26.32 3.36 -9.58
CA ILE A 514 26.22 2.10 -10.31
C ILE A 514 25.06 1.29 -9.71
N GLY A 515 24.00 1.11 -10.50
CA GLY A 515 22.76 0.41 -10.13
C GLY A 515 21.58 1.38 -9.99
N GLY A 516 20.58 1.20 -10.86
CA GLY A 516 19.35 1.98 -10.92
C GLY A 516 18.17 1.33 -10.19
N GLY A 517 18.41 0.43 -9.23
CA GLY A 517 17.39 -0.07 -8.32
C GLY A 517 16.99 0.97 -7.27
N MET A 518 16.05 0.60 -6.38
CA MET A 518 15.51 1.48 -5.34
C MET A 518 16.62 2.19 -4.53
N VAL A 519 17.63 1.47 -4.07
CA VAL A 519 18.71 2.04 -3.25
C VAL A 519 19.52 3.09 -4.03
N GLY A 520 19.82 2.84 -5.31
CA GLY A 520 20.55 3.79 -6.16
C GLY A 520 19.75 5.06 -6.42
N LEU A 521 18.46 4.94 -6.76
CA LEU A 521 17.57 6.07 -7.01
C LEU A 521 17.37 6.91 -5.74
N GLU A 522 17.13 6.29 -4.59
CA GLU A 522 16.95 6.98 -3.31
C GLU A 522 18.25 7.64 -2.83
N THR A 523 19.40 7.05 -3.09
CA THR A 523 20.72 7.66 -2.82
C THR A 523 20.95 8.87 -3.73
N ALA A 524 20.56 8.79 -5.01
CA ALA A 524 20.60 9.93 -5.92
C ALA A 524 19.73 11.08 -5.43
N GLU A 525 18.49 10.80 -5.04
CA GLU A 525 17.60 11.80 -4.46
C GLU A 525 18.19 12.46 -3.21
N PHE A 526 18.75 11.64 -2.29
CA PHE A 526 19.42 12.13 -1.08
C PHE A 526 20.53 13.11 -1.41
N LEU A 527 21.35 12.84 -2.43
CA LEU A 527 22.47 13.70 -2.81
C LEU A 527 22.04 14.93 -3.60
N ALA A 528 21.00 14.81 -4.44
CA ALA A 528 20.49 15.89 -5.29
C ALA A 528 19.60 16.88 -4.55
N HIS A 529 19.02 16.49 -3.39
CA HIS A 529 18.05 17.31 -2.67
C HIS A 529 18.62 18.68 -2.26
N PRO A 530 17.99 19.81 -2.65
CA PRO A 530 18.55 21.16 -2.50
C PRO A 530 18.68 21.66 -1.04
N GLY A 531 18.00 21.04 -0.09
CA GLY A 531 18.06 21.40 1.34
C GLY A 531 19.39 21.11 2.04
N HIS A 532 20.41 20.59 1.32
CA HIS A 532 21.65 20.10 1.91
C HIS A 532 22.90 20.85 1.47
N ASN A 533 22.88 22.13 1.45
CA ASN A 533 24.02 23.04 1.34
C ASN A 533 24.19 23.76 0.00
N PRO A 534 23.53 24.92 -0.16
CA PRO A 534 23.69 25.77 -1.34
C PRO A 534 25.10 26.37 -1.50
N ILE A 535 25.96 26.26 -0.48
CA ILE A 535 27.29 26.91 -0.47
C ILE A 535 28.37 26.05 -1.14
N ILE A 536 28.19 24.69 -1.23
CA ILE A 536 29.24 23.76 -1.71
C ILE A 536 29.15 23.49 -3.22
N GLY A 537 28.18 24.04 -3.93
CA GLY A 537 27.95 23.80 -5.36
C GLY A 537 26.99 22.63 -5.62
N ARG A 538 26.51 22.54 -6.86
CA ARG A 538 25.59 21.46 -7.29
C ARG A 538 26.36 20.14 -7.38
N THR A 539 25.73 19.05 -6.92
CA THR A 539 26.17 17.69 -7.20
C THR A 539 25.55 17.26 -8.53
N HIS A 540 26.37 16.93 -9.51
CA HIS A 540 25.91 16.36 -10.78
C HIS A 540 25.88 14.85 -10.65
N ILE A 541 24.72 14.26 -10.72
CA ILE A 541 24.54 12.84 -10.49
C ILE A 541 24.20 12.13 -11.80
N THR A 542 24.96 11.09 -12.10
CA THR A 542 24.65 10.15 -13.18
C THR A 542 24.41 8.76 -12.59
N ILE A 543 23.31 8.14 -12.95
CA ILE A 543 22.99 6.74 -12.61
C ILE A 543 23.22 5.88 -13.83
N ILE A 544 23.91 4.76 -13.67
CA ILE A 544 24.08 3.73 -14.71
C ILE A 544 23.28 2.49 -14.33
N GLU A 545 22.45 2.03 -15.28
CA GLU A 545 21.67 0.81 -15.14
C GLU A 545 21.81 -0.08 -16.39
N MET A 546 22.06 -1.37 -16.17
CA MET A 546 22.22 -2.33 -17.25
C MET A 546 20.89 -2.76 -17.91
N LEU A 547 19.77 -2.57 -17.24
CA LEU A 547 18.44 -2.85 -17.75
C LEU A 547 17.88 -1.66 -18.55
N LYS A 548 16.76 -1.88 -19.25
CA LYS A 548 16.06 -0.83 -20.03
C LYS A 548 15.39 0.23 -19.14
N GLU A 549 15.07 -0.12 -17.91
CA GLU A 549 14.35 0.74 -16.96
C GLU A 549 14.98 0.67 -15.57
N VAL A 550 14.85 1.75 -14.82
CA VAL A 550 15.29 1.86 -13.42
C VAL A 550 14.11 1.66 -12.45
N GLY A 551 14.39 1.33 -11.18
CA GLY A 551 13.37 1.23 -10.13
C GLY A 551 12.33 0.13 -10.34
N LEU A 552 12.66 -0.94 -11.10
CA LEU A 552 11.75 -2.07 -11.34
C LEU A 552 11.41 -2.84 -10.05
N ASP A 553 12.18 -2.66 -9.01
CA ASP A 553 11.99 -3.23 -7.68
C ASP A 553 11.15 -2.33 -6.76
N MET A 554 10.66 -1.19 -7.25
CA MET A 554 9.80 -0.25 -6.52
C MET A 554 8.31 -0.47 -6.82
N VAL A 555 7.47 0.00 -5.90
CA VAL A 555 6.02 0.11 -6.14
C VAL A 555 5.77 1.25 -7.14
N PRO A 556 4.94 1.04 -8.19
CA PRO A 556 4.78 2.01 -9.30
C PRO A 556 4.46 3.44 -8.85
N GLU A 557 3.58 3.61 -7.85
CA GLU A 557 3.17 4.92 -7.34
C GLU A 557 4.34 5.69 -6.70
N GLY A 558 5.19 4.99 -5.95
CA GLY A 558 6.40 5.57 -5.35
C GLY A 558 7.48 5.87 -6.39
N ARG A 559 7.64 4.94 -7.37
CA ARG A 559 8.58 5.12 -8.48
C ARG A 559 8.24 6.37 -9.30
N THR A 560 6.98 6.56 -9.67
CA THR A 560 6.54 7.73 -10.46
C THR A 560 6.98 9.03 -9.80
N LEU A 561 6.62 9.21 -8.52
CA LEU A 561 6.96 10.43 -7.79
C LEU A 561 8.47 10.63 -7.60
N LEU A 562 9.22 9.55 -7.39
CA LEU A 562 10.67 9.64 -7.26
C LEU A 562 11.32 10.03 -8.59
N MET A 563 10.88 9.44 -9.70
CA MET A 563 11.40 9.76 -11.03
C MET A 563 11.16 11.24 -11.42
N GLU A 564 9.97 11.79 -11.09
CA GLU A 564 9.69 13.22 -11.27
C GLU A 564 10.70 14.07 -10.48
N ARG A 565 10.89 13.78 -9.19
CA ARG A 565 11.84 14.55 -8.36
C ARG A 565 13.30 14.41 -8.80
N LEU A 566 13.73 13.25 -9.27
CA LEU A 566 15.06 13.05 -9.83
C LEU A 566 15.26 13.87 -11.12
N HIS A 567 14.25 13.89 -11.99
CA HIS A 567 14.25 14.70 -13.20
C HIS A 567 14.35 16.20 -12.87
N ASP A 568 13.53 16.70 -11.95
CA ASP A 568 13.49 18.11 -11.54
C ASP A 568 14.81 18.54 -10.90
N ASN A 569 15.51 17.61 -10.23
CA ASN A 569 16.85 17.85 -9.67
C ASN A 569 18.00 17.63 -10.66
N GLY A 570 17.70 17.36 -11.93
CA GLY A 570 18.69 17.21 -13.00
C GLY A 570 19.55 15.94 -12.92
N VAL A 571 19.05 14.87 -12.30
CA VAL A 571 19.76 13.58 -12.26
C VAL A 571 19.71 12.93 -13.63
N ARG A 572 20.89 12.62 -14.17
CA ARG A 572 21.04 11.92 -15.45
C ARG A 572 20.96 10.41 -15.24
N ILE A 573 20.16 9.73 -16.03
CA ILE A 573 19.99 8.27 -15.98
C ILE A 573 20.39 7.67 -17.33
N LEU A 574 21.37 6.76 -17.30
CA LEU A 574 21.86 6.00 -18.46
C LEU A 574 21.44 4.53 -18.29
N THR A 575 20.39 4.15 -18.99
CA THR A 575 19.92 2.76 -19.07
C THR A 575 20.62 2.01 -20.19
N CYS A 576 20.53 0.68 -20.17
CA CYS A 576 21.22 -0.20 -21.13
C CYS A 576 22.75 0.01 -21.16
N HIS A 577 23.36 0.32 -20.00
CA HIS A 577 24.79 0.48 -19.84
C HIS A 577 25.29 -0.29 -18.61
N LYS A 578 26.39 -1.00 -18.78
CA LYS A 578 27.08 -1.76 -17.72
C LYS A 578 28.48 -1.19 -17.51
N VAL A 579 28.86 -0.96 -16.25
CA VAL A 579 30.25 -0.60 -15.92
C VAL A 579 31.12 -1.84 -16.03
N ARG A 580 32.14 -1.75 -16.86
CA ARG A 580 33.11 -2.80 -17.13
C ARG A 580 34.38 -2.62 -16.29
N GLU A 581 34.81 -1.37 -16.11
CA GLU A 581 36.01 -1.01 -15.37
C GLU A 581 35.83 0.34 -14.66
N ILE A 582 36.39 0.47 -13.47
CA ILE A 582 36.45 1.70 -12.70
C ILE A 582 37.90 2.24 -12.80
N LEU A 583 38.02 3.49 -13.24
CA LEU A 583 39.27 4.19 -13.42
C LEU A 583 39.51 5.16 -12.26
N GLN A 584 40.70 5.77 -12.19
CA GLN A 584 41.03 6.71 -11.12
C GLN A 584 40.10 7.94 -11.09
N ASP A 585 39.62 8.39 -12.27
CA ASP A 585 38.78 9.59 -12.44
C ASP A 585 37.50 9.32 -13.24
N GLY A 586 37.10 8.06 -13.40
CA GLY A 586 35.99 7.72 -14.27
C GLY A 586 35.62 6.25 -14.30
N VAL A 587 34.87 5.88 -15.31
CA VAL A 587 34.49 4.49 -15.60
C VAL A 587 34.53 4.21 -17.10
N VAL A 588 34.75 2.96 -17.45
CA VAL A 588 34.50 2.41 -18.78
C VAL A 588 33.15 1.71 -18.73
N VAL A 589 32.27 2.07 -19.64
CA VAL A 589 30.93 1.48 -19.77
C VAL A 589 30.77 0.81 -21.12
N VAL A 590 30.00 -0.27 -21.13
CA VAL A 590 29.59 -0.95 -22.36
C VAL A 590 28.07 -0.91 -22.47
N ASN A 591 27.55 -0.72 -23.69
CA ASN A 591 26.11 -0.83 -23.91
C ASN A 591 25.65 -2.27 -23.63
N THR A 592 24.36 -2.42 -23.28
CA THR A 592 23.77 -3.74 -23.06
C THR A 592 22.58 -3.98 -23.97
N ILE A 593 22.45 -5.22 -24.42
CA ILE A 593 21.31 -5.72 -25.15
C ILE A 593 20.40 -6.45 -24.16
N VAL A 594 19.22 -5.92 -23.94
CA VAL A 594 18.26 -6.44 -22.96
C VAL A 594 17.08 -7.08 -23.67
N GLU A 595 16.88 -8.36 -23.45
CA GLU A 595 15.79 -9.15 -23.99
C GLU A 595 14.87 -9.65 -22.86
N THR A 596 13.57 -9.56 -23.05
CA THR A 596 12.60 -10.17 -22.14
C THR A 596 12.02 -11.41 -22.80
N LYS A 597 12.27 -12.57 -22.23
CA LYS A 597 11.73 -13.85 -22.73
C LYS A 597 10.22 -13.99 -22.46
N PRO A 598 9.53 -14.92 -23.16
CA PRO A 598 8.10 -15.16 -22.95
C PRO A 598 7.72 -15.53 -21.50
N ASP A 599 8.63 -16.17 -20.76
CA ASP A 599 8.48 -16.49 -19.34
C ASP A 599 8.76 -15.29 -18.39
N ARG A 600 8.91 -14.08 -18.96
CA ARG A 600 9.27 -12.83 -18.29
C ARG A 600 10.69 -12.78 -17.72
N THR A 601 11.53 -13.76 -17.99
CA THR A 601 12.94 -13.69 -17.62
C THR A 601 13.63 -12.61 -18.44
N VAL A 602 14.34 -11.70 -17.76
CA VAL A 602 15.14 -10.66 -18.40
C VAL A 602 16.58 -11.18 -18.60
N VAL A 603 17.04 -11.19 -19.82
CA VAL A 603 18.42 -11.54 -20.19
C VAL A 603 19.13 -10.28 -20.65
N CYS A 604 20.28 -10.02 -20.06
CA CYS A 604 21.13 -8.89 -20.41
C CYS A 604 22.48 -9.39 -20.89
N ARG A 605 22.91 -8.93 -22.06
CA ARG A 605 24.22 -9.24 -22.68
C ARG A 605 24.97 -7.95 -22.93
N GLU A 606 26.30 -8.02 -22.88
CA GLU A 606 27.15 -6.89 -23.33
C GLU A 606 27.03 -6.72 -24.85
N GLY A 607 26.91 -5.48 -25.27
CA GLY A 607 26.99 -5.08 -26.67
C GLY A 607 28.43 -4.76 -27.08
N GLU A 608 28.59 -4.15 -28.25
CA GLU A 608 29.90 -3.88 -28.87
C GLU A 608 30.41 -2.45 -28.62
N THR A 609 29.53 -1.54 -28.18
CA THR A 609 29.90 -0.13 -28.00
C THR A 609 30.44 0.10 -26.61
N GLU A 610 31.67 0.61 -26.56
CA GLU A 610 32.38 0.97 -25.32
C GLU A 610 32.66 2.48 -25.31
N GLU A 611 32.42 3.13 -24.16
CA GLU A 611 32.73 4.53 -23.93
C GLU A 611 33.32 4.77 -22.54
N SER A 612 34.01 5.91 -22.37
CA SER A 612 34.58 6.30 -21.08
C SER A 612 33.87 7.55 -20.57
N ILE A 613 33.44 7.51 -19.31
CA ILE A 613 32.94 8.68 -18.57
C ILE A 613 34.05 9.13 -17.63
N ARG A 614 34.54 10.35 -17.78
CA ARG A 614 35.67 10.92 -17.04
C ARG A 614 35.25 12.11 -16.15
N GLY A 615 36.18 12.52 -15.29
CA GLY A 615 36.01 13.65 -14.39
C GLY A 615 35.22 13.34 -13.11
N LEU A 616 34.92 12.07 -12.86
CA LEU A 616 34.15 11.64 -11.70
C LEU A 616 34.92 11.81 -10.39
N LYS A 617 34.30 12.46 -9.40
CA LYS A 617 34.86 12.65 -8.06
C LYS A 617 34.57 11.49 -7.14
N THR A 618 33.40 10.86 -7.29
CA THR A 618 32.95 9.73 -6.45
C THR A 618 32.15 8.75 -7.29
N ILE A 619 32.38 7.48 -7.04
CA ILE A 619 31.62 6.36 -7.62
C ILE A 619 30.94 5.61 -6.49
N ILE A 620 29.61 5.49 -6.57
CA ILE A 620 28.79 4.88 -5.52
C ILE A 620 28.23 3.55 -6.02
N LEU A 621 28.46 2.50 -5.24
CA LEU A 621 27.96 1.17 -5.55
C LEU A 621 26.59 0.95 -4.92
N ALA A 622 25.57 0.67 -5.74
CA ALA A 622 24.19 0.38 -5.35
C ALA A 622 23.66 -0.89 -6.05
N MET A 623 24.49 -1.95 -6.08
CA MET A 623 24.29 -3.16 -6.89
C MET A 623 23.55 -4.29 -6.15
N GLY A 624 22.81 -3.97 -5.06
CA GLY A 624 22.09 -4.94 -4.24
C GLY A 624 22.79 -5.30 -2.94
N ALA A 625 22.38 -6.40 -2.34
CA ALA A 625 22.88 -6.88 -1.05
C ALA A 625 23.26 -8.37 -1.10
N LYS A 626 24.11 -8.79 -0.19
CA LYS A 626 24.42 -10.20 0.08
C LYS A 626 24.10 -10.54 1.54
N SER A 627 23.77 -11.81 1.78
CA SER A 627 23.45 -12.32 3.12
C SER A 627 24.67 -12.26 4.05
N VAL A 628 24.40 -11.99 5.33
CA VAL A 628 25.37 -12.09 6.42
C VAL A 628 24.90 -13.20 7.37
N ASP A 629 25.34 -14.44 7.10
CA ASP A 629 25.10 -15.59 7.95
C ASP A 629 26.41 -16.36 8.18
N VAL A 630 27.15 -15.92 9.19
CA VAL A 630 28.40 -16.58 9.60
C VAL A 630 28.15 -17.56 10.74
N LEU A 631 27.07 -17.37 11.50
CA LEU A 631 26.82 -18.07 12.75
C LEU A 631 26.09 -19.41 12.59
N SER A 632 25.11 -19.51 11.71
CA SER A 632 24.23 -20.71 11.65
C SER A 632 25.02 -22.00 11.44
N ALA A 633 26.02 -21.98 10.55
CA ALA A 633 26.88 -23.14 10.32
C ALA A 633 27.73 -23.51 11.54
N GLN A 634 28.19 -22.51 12.32
CA GLN A 634 29.03 -22.70 13.50
C GLN A 634 28.23 -23.19 14.73
N LEU A 635 26.92 -22.95 14.74
CA LEU A 635 25.99 -23.35 15.79
C LEU A 635 25.40 -24.75 15.58
N LYS A 636 25.61 -25.33 14.42
CA LYS A 636 25.11 -26.66 14.09
C LYS A 636 25.61 -27.72 15.06
N GLY A 637 24.70 -28.42 15.73
CA GLY A 637 25.01 -29.42 16.77
C GLY A 637 25.34 -28.84 18.16
N LYS A 638 25.39 -27.51 18.31
CA LYS A 638 25.61 -26.84 19.62
C LYS A 638 24.31 -26.32 20.24
N VAL A 639 23.32 -26.02 19.45
CA VAL A 639 21.97 -25.60 19.86
C VAL A 639 20.96 -26.55 19.26
N SER A 640 19.91 -26.88 20.00
CA SER A 640 18.89 -27.83 19.57
C SER A 640 18.12 -27.34 18.35
N GLU A 641 17.88 -26.03 18.25
CA GLU A 641 17.05 -25.42 17.20
C GLU A 641 17.64 -24.09 16.76
N VAL A 642 17.97 -23.97 15.46
CA VAL A 642 18.54 -22.76 14.85
C VAL A 642 17.75 -22.39 13.61
N HIS A 643 17.24 -21.15 13.56
CA HIS A 643 16.51 -20.58 12.43
C HIS A 643 17.26 -19.40 11.85
N VAL A 644 17.30 -19.28 10.52
CA VAL A 644 17.84 -18.12 9.80
C VAL A 644 16.70 -17.43 9.09
N ILE A 645 16.53 -16.12 9.31
CA ILE A 645 15.41 -15.33 8.78
C ILE A 645 15.87 -14.07 8.05
N GLY A 646 15.00 -13.55 7.20
CA GLY A 646 15.19 -12.30 6.48
C GLY A 646 16.40 -12.32 5.57
N ASP A 647 17.12 -11.19 5.50
CA ASP A 647 18.26 -11.04 4.58
C ASP A 647 19.46 -11.89 4.97
N ALA A 648 19.56 -12.35 6.21
CA ALA A 648 20.57 -13.34 6.61
C ALA A 648 20.38 -14.65 5.85
N LYS A 649 19.14 -15.06 5.57
CA LYS A 649 18.79 -16.21 4.75
C LYS A 649 18.91 -15.91 3.26
N LYS A 650 18.31 -14.82 2.81
CA LYS A 650 18.31 -14.36 1.43
C LYS A 650 17.89 -12.89 1.38
N PRO A 651 18.70 -12.00 0.77
CA PRO A 651 18.31 -10.60 0.61
C PRO A 651 17.03 -10.46 -0.20
N ARG A 652 16.05 -9.78 0.40
CA ARG A 652 14.74 -9.48 -0.19
C ARG A 652 14.23 -8.14 0.39
N LYS A 653 12.92 -7.96 0.45
CA LYS A 653 12.32 -6.79 1.07
C LYS A 653 11.98 -7.05 2.54
N ALA A 654 11.75 -5.99 3.29
CA ALA A 654 11.36 -6.10 4.69
C ALA A 654 10.00 -6.81 4.89
N LEU A 655 9.16 -6.86 3.85
CA LEU A 655 7.91 -7.62 3.85
C LEU A 655 8.16 -9.10 4.15
N GLU A 656 9.08 -9.72 3.43
CA GLU A 656 9.44 -11.13 3.61
C GLU A 656 10.16 -11.35 4.94
N ALA A 657 11.04 -10.43 5.35
CA ALA A 657 11.77 -10.56 6.60
C ALA A 657 10.84 -10.56 7.83
N ILE A 658 9.84 -9.68 7.85
CA ILE A 658 8.86 -9.58 8.95
C ILE A 658 7.88 -10.77 8.91
N ALA A 659 7.45 -11.20 7.72
CA ALA A 659 6.57 -12.36 7.57
C ALA A 659 7.25 -13.65 8.04
N GLU A 660 8.48 -13.94 7.58
CA GLU A 660 9.27 -15.10 8.02
C GLU A 660 9.52 -15.08 9.54
N ALA A 661 9.83 -13.90 10.09
CA ALA A 661 10.03 -13.73 11.53
C ALA A 661 8.78 -14.11 12.33
N ALA A 662 7.61 -13.64 11.90
CA ALA A 662 6.35 -13.97 12.52
C ALA A 662 6.03 -15.48 12.40
N GLU A 663 6.28 -16.09 11.26
CA GLU A 663 6.05 -17.52 11.03
C GLU A 663 6.95 -18.39 11.90
N VAL A 664 8.26 -18.14 11.89
CA VAL A 664 9.23 -18.90 12.70
C VAL A 664 8.92 -18.78 14.18
N ALA A 665 8.75 -17.56 14.70
CA ALA A 665 8.49 -17.35 16.13
C ALA A 665 7.16 -17.94 16.61
N ARG A 666 6.22 -18.23 15.73
CA ARG A 666 4.96 -18.91 16.06
C ARG A 666 5.09 -20.43 16.12
N GLN A 667 6.10 -21.00 15.50
CA GLN A 667 6.33 -22.45 15.46
C GLN A 667 7.23 -22.95 16.61
N ILE A 668 7.98 -22.03 17.23
CA ILE A 668 8.81 -22.33 18.41
C ILE A 668 7.89 -22.64 19.61
#